data_6fa1d7ba317431fa9fc1f97c4d70015a
#
_entry.id   6fa1d7ba317431fa9fc1f97c4d70015a
#
_cell.length_a   1.000
_cell.length_b   1.000
_cell.length_c   1.000
_cell.angle_alpha   90.00
_cell.angle_beta   90.00
_cell.angle_gamma   90.00
#
_symmetry.space_group_name_H-M   'P 1'
#
loop_
_entity.id
_entity.type
_entity.pdbx_description
1 polymer ?
#
loop_
_entity_poly.entity_id
_entity_poly.type
_entity_poly.pdbx_seq_one_letter_code
_entity_poly.pdbx_strand_id
1 'polypeptide(L)'
;MSSSYPLRFLRPTRYLVSLLLLLPGLSSAQSLRVLLRDSLRREPLIGASVVVPGTGLGAATDATGTAVLMPAPVAGTRLRITALGYRPRTVVAPVAGGRLTLLLAPSAQEISQEVLVTATRTNSRIEDLPTRVEVLGAEEIEEESSIKPVSIASLFGDIAGTQIQPTSPTTGNLDLRLQGLPGQYTQILRDGVPLFGGFAGSFGLLTVPPLDLRQVELIKGSNSTLYGGGAIAGLVNLVSKTPVLGMPQYAASFNQTTLRETDLNGFAARRGSRWGYSAFVGLVNQKEKDVDGDGFVDVPRVRGLNLHPRLFFYPNAHSQLALGYTGTLESRRAGDLLALKNGPDAATGHLFYIDNSSLRNTADLFYTNDSLAGGSLTLKAALTDFVRVVNTNSVGFTAYQTTYYTEASFLRRAGPRHTLVLGLNANGEQLASFNRSPTPLRSPYRYATLGAFAQDDWHPLPRLSLQAGLRLDHHNQYGNFLLPRLALLFKASPTVTARLSGGLGYRVPVPYINSLDERDYPLIRPLQNVRPETSLGLNGDVNYQHTFLGLDEPIVLNVNQSFFYTRLGNPLVLNGAGFAGPFGANDLTWQNAAAPLTTRGLETYVRLRADETELYLGYVFTDARRQYDIANQHLPLAARHKFAAVGLVEFTDKFSAGLEASYIGQQYLSDGRVAPGYPLAAVLLRYHAGPLTLVLNGENVLDYRQTRRESVVQGPPGNPVFSELWAPVEGRVFNVSLTWRWARS
;
A
#
# COMPACT_ATOMS: atom_id res chain seq x y z
N MET A 1 81.51 17.73 -57.04
CA MET A 1 82.19 19.04 -57.04
C MET A 1 81.98 19.59 -55.64
N SER A 2 82.92 19.34 -54.73
CA SER A 2 84.02 20.20 -54.30
C SER A 2 83.45 21.58 -53.79
N SER A 3 83.73 22.08 -52.61
CA SER A 3 84.94 22.13 -51.78
C SER A 3 84.54 22.70 -50.43
N SER A 4 84.95 22.14 -49.32
CA SER A 4 86.10 22.42 -48.45
C SER A 4 86.15 23.78 -47.73
N TYR A 5 86.03 23.74 -46.43
CA TYR A 5 86.75 24.29 -45.25
C TYR A 5 87.24 25.76 -45.23
N PRO A 6 87.57 26.36 -44.04
CA PRO A 6 87.89 25.79 -42.73
C PRO A 6 87.42 26.54 -41.41
N LEU A 7 87.72 25.85 -40.29
CA LEU A 7 87.81 26.28 -38.90
C LEU A 7 88.57 27.58 -38.63
N ARG A 8 88.09 28.35 -37.60
CA ARG A 8 88.98 29.06 -36.69
C ARG A 8 88.48 29.05 -35.25
N PHE A 9 89.28 28.52 -34.38
CA PHE A 9 89.25 28.63 -32.93
C PHE A 9 89.38 30.07 -32.44
N LEU A 10 88.64 30.44 -31.39
CA LEU A 10 89.11 31.37 -30.35
C LEU A 10 88.43 31.10 -28.99
N ARG A 11 89.25 31.11 -28.01
CA ARG A 11 89.18 30.72 -26.62
C ARG A 11 88.38 31.68 -25.74
N PRO A 12 88.29 31.31 -24.39
CA PRO A 12 87.05 31.43 -23.59
C PRO A 12 87.12 32.57 -22.58
N THR A 13 86.11 32.64 -21.80
CA THR A 13 85.97 33.28 -20.47
C THR A 13 84.93 34.39 -20.36
N ARG A 14 84.18 34.27 -19.26
CA ARG A 14 83.27 35.29 -18.69
C ARG A 14 81.82 35.29 -19.14
N TYR A 15 81.10 34.20 -18.92
CA TYR A 15 79.64 34.27 -18.65
C TYR A 15 79.19 33.02 -17.85
N LEU A 16 79.76 32.81 -16.67
CA LEU A 16 79.45 31.69 -15.78
C LEU A 16 78.74 32.15 -14.47
N VAL A 17 78.14 33.34 -14.44
CA VAL A 17 77.50 33.87 -13.19
C VAL A 17 76.03 34.23 -13.41
N SER A 18 75.50 34.21 -14.63
CA SER A 18 74.12 34.64 -14.87
C SER A 18 73.13 33.49 -15.17
N LEU A 19 73.51 32.20 -15.02
CA LEU A 19 72.66 31.03 -15.31
C LEU A 19 72.19 30.31 -14.04
N LEU A 20 72.30 30.92 -12.86
CA LEU A 20 71.85 30.29 -11.57
C LEU A 20 70.65 30.98 -10.93
N LEU A 21 69.89 31.83 -11.67
CA LEU A 21 68.72 32.55 -11.15
C LEU A 21 67.42 32.30 -11.91
N LEU A 22 67.36 31.24 -12.74
CA LEU A 22 66.11 30.77 -13.37
C LEU A 22 65.88 29.26 -13.11
N LEU A 23 65.94 28.84 -11.85
CA LEU A 23 65.23 27.67 -11.40
C LEU A 23 63.80 28.13 -11.09
N PRO A 24 62.76 27.70 -11.83
CA PRO A 24 61.37 27.86 -11.40
C PRO A 24 61.32 27.12 -10.07
N GLY A 25 60.95 27.81 -9.02
CA GLY A 25 60.68 27.20 -7.72
C GLY A 25 59.73 26.05 -7.97
N LEU A 26 60.14 24.84 -7.68
CA LEU A 26 59.29 23.66 -7.58
C LEU A 26 58.29 23.96 -6.44
N SER A 27 57.20 24.71 -6.76
CA SER A 27 56.03 24.77 -5.91
C SER A 27 55.54 23.35 -5.81
N SER A 28 55.90 22.62 -4.75
CA SER A 28 55.25 21.35 -4.45
C SER A 28 53.73 21.63 -4.34
N ALA A 29 53.00 21.20 -5.33
CA ALA A 29 51.56 21.34 -5.37
C ALA A 29 51.01 20.68 -4.09
N GLN A 30 50.57 21.50 -3.14
CA GLN A 30 50.00 20.99 -1.92
C GLN A 30 48.72 20.23 -2.25
N SER A 31 48.55 19.05 -1.65
CA SER A 31 47.34 18.23 -1.80
C SER A 31 46.52 18.22 -0.54
N LEU A 32 45.20 18.20 -0.67
CA LEU A 32 44.26 17.98 0.44
C LEU A 32 43.82 16.52 0.41
N ARG A 33 44.07 15.81 1.53
CA ARG A 33 43.56 14.41 1.68
C ARG A 33 42.31 14.41 2.52
N VAL A 34 41.22 13.87 1.96
CA VAL A 34 39.92 13.74 2.63
C VAL A 34 39.64 12.26 2.88
N LEU A 35 39.61 11.86 4.15
CA LEU A 35 39.28 10.51 4.58
C LEU A 35 37.78 10.46 4.96
N LEU A 36 37.02 9.65 4.27
CA LEU A 36 35.59 9.48 4.50
C LEU A 36 35.30 8.11 5.11
N ARG A 37 34.50 8.09 6.17
CA ARG A 37 34.09 6.87 6.86
C ARG A 37 32.60 6.90 7.17
N ASP A 38 31.97 5.74 7.23
CA ASP A 38 30.62 5.56 7.75
C ASP A 38 30.54 6.00 9.22
N SER A 39 29.52 6.77 9.59
CA SER A 39 29.36 7.27 10.96
C SER A 39 29.02 6.18 11.98
N LEU A 40 28.35 5.10 11.54
CA LEU A 40 27.90 3.99 12.39
C LEU A 40 28.93 2.86 12.45
N ARG A 41 29.38 2.37 11.27
CA ARG A 41 30.26 1.22 11.14
C ARG A 41 31.73 1.56 11.20
N ARG A 42 32.09 2.84 11.00
CA ARG A 42 33.49 3.33 10.93
C ARG A 42 34.28 2.75 9.77
N GLU A 43 33.62 2.08 8.82
CA GLU A 43 34.20 1.51 7.62
C GLU A 43 34.58 2.61 6.61
N PRO A 44 35.61 2.43 5.77
CA PRO A 44 35.98 3.41 4.74
C PRO A 44 34.91 3.47 3.66
N LEU A 45 34.56 4.67 3.21
CA LEU A 45 33.61 4.88 2.11
C LEU A 45 34.37 4.91 0.77
N ILE A 46 34.23 3.86 -0.02
CA ILE A 46 34.88 3.69 -1.34
C ILE A 46 34.01 4.34 -2.42
N GLY A 47 34.64 5.07 -3.37
CA GLY A 47 33.90 5.68 -4.49
C GLY A 47 33.09 6.93 -4.14
N ALA A 48 33.21 7.44 -2.92
CA ALA A 48 32.58 8.70 -2.53
C ALA A 48 33.23 9.87 -3.27
N SER A 49 32.44 10.84 -3.73
CA SER A 49 32.90 12.01 -4.49
C SER A 49 33.13 13.20 -3.58
N VAL A 50 34.28 13.86 -3.75
CA VAL A 50 34.64 15.11 -3.08
C VAL A 50 34.90 16.16 -4.14
N VAL A 51 34.05 17.18 -4.28
CA VAL A 51 34.13 18.18 -5.34
C VAL A 51 34.14 19.60 -4.79
N VAL A 52 34.78 20.52 -5.50
CA VAL A 52 34.67 21.96 -5.29
C VAL A 52 33.58 22.48 -6.23
N PRO A 53 32.41 22.89 -5.74
CA PRO A 53 31.30 23.37 -6.58
C PRO A 53 31.73 24.53 -7.49
N GLY A 54 31.29 24.49 -8.74
CA GLY A 54 31.62 25.52 -9.74
C GLY A 54 33.00 25.45 -10.33
N THR A 55 33.79 24.39 -10.02
CA THR A 55 35.13 24.16 -10.60
C THR A 55 35.22 22.74 -11.14
N GLY A 56 36.24 22.46 -11.97
CA GLY A 56 36.54 21.07 -12.39
C GLY A 56 37.35 20.27 -11.36
N LEU A 57 37.55 20.79 -10.13
CA LEU A 57 38.37 20.14 -9.11
C LEU A 57 37.53 19.17 -8.30
N GLY A 58 37.84 17.87 -8.38
CA GLY A 58 37.18 16.81 -7.60
C GLY A 58 37.98 15.52 -7.61
N ALA A 59 37.72 14.63 -6.65
CA ALA A 59 38.32 13.30 -6.58
C ALA A 59 37.33 12.31 -5.93
N ALA A 60 37.38 11.05 -6.37
CA ALA A 60 36.69 9.95 -5.70
C ALA A 60 37.59 9.29 -4.66
N THR A 61 36.99 8.73 -3.60
CA THR A 61 37.73 7.98 -2.58
C THR A 61 38.17 6.61 -3.08
N ASP A 62 39.37 6.23 -2.71
CA ASP A 62 39.98 4.92 -2.96
C ASP A 62 39.47 3.82 -2.01
N ALA A 63 40.07 2.62 -2.07
CA ALA A 63 39.75 1.48 -1.21
C ALA A 63 39.98 1.75 0.30
N THR A 64 40.74 2.78 0.68
CA THR A 64 40.93 3.18 2.06
C THR A 64 39.94 4.27 2.53
N GLY A 65 39.03 4.70 1.62
CA GLY A 65 38.12 5.81 1.84
C GLY A 65 38.78 7.18 1.71
N THR A 66 39.95 7.30 1.04
CA THR A 66 40.72 8.55 0.92
C THR A 66 40.58 9.14 -0.48
N ALA A 67 40.13 10.39 -0.57
CA ALA A 67 40.19 11.23 -1.78
C ALA A 67 41.35 12.21 -1.70
N VAL A 68 42.09 12.42 -2.78
CA VAL A 68 43.20 13.37 -2.85
C VAL A 68 42.87 14.44 -3.89
N LEU A 69 42.66 15.67 -3.39
CA LEU A 69 42.45 16.84 -4.25
C LEU A 69 43.81 17.50 -4.56
N MET A 70 44.12 17.61 -5.82
CA MET A 70 45.37 18.21 -6.29
C MET A 70 45.09 19.12 -7.52
N PRO A 71 45.42 20.40 -7.47
CA PRO A 71 45.97 21.16 -6.33
C PRO A 71 44.99 21.24 -5.14
N ALA A 72 45.55 21.44 -3.94
CA ALA A 72 44.69 21.65 -2.76
C ALA A 72 43.81 22.91 -2.96
N PRO A 73 42.53 22.85 -2.66
CA PRO A 73 41.65 24.01 -2.70
C PRO A 73 42.12 25.07 -1.67
N VAL A 74 41.84 26.33 -1.94
CA VAL A 74 42.17 27.43 -1.03
C VAL A 74 41.42 27.24 0.29
N ALA A 75 42.06 27.54 1.41
CA ALA A 75 41.43 27.49 2.72
C ALA A 75 40.13 28.34 2.72
N GLY A 76 39.06 27.80 3.32
CA GLY A 76 37.76 28.45 3.29
C GLY A 76 36.86 28.06 2.11
N THR A 77 37.39 27.35 1.08
CA THR A 77 36.62 26.86 -0.04
C THR A 77 35.60 25.79 0.40
N ARG A 78 34.38 25.87 -0.07
CA ARG A 78 33.34 24.83 0.20
C ARG A 78 33.66 23.57 -0.61
N LEU A 79 33.67 22.42 0.09
CA LEU A 79 33.78 21.09 -0.50
C LEU A 79 32.43 20.43 -0.37
N ARG A 80 31.82 19.96 -1.49
CA ARG A 80 30.62 19.12 -1.47
C ARG A 80 31.07 17.67 -1.51
N ILE A 81 30.57 16.87 -0.57
CA ILE A 81 30.90 15.46 -0.41
C ILE A 81 29.62 14.67 -0.59
N THR A 82 29.66 13.74 -1.53
CA THR A 82 28.53 12.84 -1.86
C THR A 82 29.02 11.41 -1.89
N ALA A 83 28.25 10.49 -1.35
CA ALA A 83 28.46 9.05 -1.47
C ALA A 83 27.10 8.37 -1.60
N LEU A 84 27.03 7.35 -2.44
CA LEU A 84 25.79 6.57 -2.61
C LEU A 84 25.39 5.96 -1.27
N GLY A 85 24.16 6.19 -0.82
CA GLY A 85 23.69 5.72 0.48
C GLY A 85 23.99 6.63 1.68
N TYR A 86 24.50 7.84 1.45
CA TYR A 86 24.90 8.77 2.53
C TYR A 86 24.38 10.18 2.30
N ARG A 87 24.03 10.88 3.38
CA ARG A 87 23.61 12.29 3.30
C ARG A 87 24.72 13.14 2.75
N PRO A 88 24.49 13.94 1.70
CA PRO A 88 25.46 14.90 1.20
C PRO A 88 25.92 15.85 2.31
N ARG A 89 27.22 16.16 2.35
CA ARG A 89 27.77 17.04 3.37
C ARG A 89 28.61 18.12 2.71
N THR A 90 28.36 19.37 3.06
CA THR A 90 29.22 20.49 2.66
C THR A 90 30.10 20.88 3.84
N VAL A 91 31.40 20.94 3.62
CA VAL A 91 32.38 21.34 4.61
C VAL A 91 33.36 22.38 4.05
N VAL A 92 34.02 23.11 4.90
CA VAL A 92 35.02 24.11 4.48
C VAL A 92 36.40 23.44 4.43
N ALA A 93 37.14 23.67 3.35
CA ALA A 93 38.50 23.17 3.22
C ALA A 93 39.39 23.77 4.28
N PRO A 94 40.19 22.95 5.01
CA PRO A 94 41.19 23.44 5.98
C PRO A 94 42.34 24.12 5.23
N VAL A 95 43.31 24.64 6.01
CA VAL A 95 44.55 25.22 5.46
C VAL A 95 45.24 24.22 4.52
N ALA A 96 45.80 24.70 3.43
CA ALA A 96 46.42 23.90 2.36
C ALA A 96 47.45 22.88 2.90
N GLY A 97 47.44 21.64 2.37
CA GLY A 97 48.32 20.54 2.77
C GLY A 97 47.81 19.70 3.96
N GLY A 98 46.57 19.93 4.40
CA GLY A 98 45.96 19.24 5.55
C GLY A 98 45.33 17.88 5.23
N ARG A 99 45.00 17.15 6.29
CA ARG A 99 44.15 15.95 6.27
C ARG A 99 42.81 16.30 6.91
N LEU A 100 41.72 15.99 6.20
CA LEU A 100 40.34 16.16 6.67
C LEU A 100 39.74 14.77 6.87
N THR A 101 39.30 14.45 8.08
CA THR A 101 38.57 13.19 8.35
C THR A 101 37.12 13.50 8.63
N LEU A 102 36.22 12.89 7.88
CA LEU A 102 34.78 13.13 7.98
C LEU A 102 34.04 11.83 8.14
N LEU A 103 32.99 11.89 8.91
CA LEU A 103 32.00 10.83 9.05
C LEU A 103 30.77 11.26 8.29
N LEU A 104 30.33 10.41 7.35
CA LEU A 104 29.06 10.59 6.66
C LEU A 104 28.02 9.73 7.36
N ALA A 105 26.90 10.34 7.68
CA ALA A 105 25.75 9.62 8.16
C ALA A 105 25.06 8.94 6.96
N PRO A 106 24.68 7.65 7.08
CA PRO A 106 23.82 7.03 6.09
C PRO A 106 22.58 7.91 5.85
N SER A 107 22.23 8.12 4.61
CA SER A 107 20.99 8.82 4.29
C SER A 107 19.82 7.93 4.72
N ALA A 108 18.94 8.42 5.57
CA ALA A 108 17.69 7.72 5.86
C ALA A 108 16.81 7.60 4.60
N GLN A 109 17.07 8.42 3.58
CA GLN A 109 16.42 8.40 2.27
C GLN A 109 17.11 7.47 1.26
N GLU A 110 18.40 7.17 1.45
CA GLU A 110 19.17 6.26 0.58
C GLU A 110 19.57 4.94 1.26
N ILE A 111 19.13 4.64 2.43
CA ILE A 111 18.51 3.37 2.65
C ILE A 111 17.13 3.50 1.94
N SER A 112 17.09 3.78 0.68
CA SER A 112 16.25 3.11 -0.28
C SER A 112 16.51 1.65 0.05
N GLN A 113 15.81 1.12 1.05
CA GLN A 113 15.66 -0.30 1.24
C GLN A 113 15.18 -0.71 -0.13
N GLU A 114 16.07 -1.36 -0.86
CA GLU A 114 15.76 -2.01 -2.12
C GLU A 114 14.35 -2.53 -1.95
N VAL A 115 13.35 -1.89 -2.61
CA VAL A 115 11.96 -2.17 -2.34
C VAL A 115 11.70 -3.57 -2.83
N LEU A 116 11.88 -4.52 -1.93
CA LEU A 116 11.67 -5.94 -2.18
C LEU A 116 10.18 -6.21 -2.06
N VAL A 117 9.60 -6.65 -3.16
CA VAL A 117 8.21 -7.06 -3.22
C VAL A 117 8.08 -8.48 -2.67
N THR A 118 7.32 -8.63 -1.61
CA THR A 118 7.09 -9.92 -0.95
C THR A 118 5.86 -10.65 -1.50
N ALA A 119 4.89 -9.91 -2.06
CA ALA A 119 3.69 -10.47 -2.65
C ALA A 119 3.95 -11.37 -3.87
N THR A 120 5.10 -11.28 -4.53
CA THR A 120 5.47 -12.18 -5.62
C THR A 120 6.16 -13.46 -5.15
N ARG A 121 6.48 -13.57 -3.84
CA ARG A 121 7.24 -14.67 -3.20
C ARG A 121 8.67 -14.86 -3.72
N THR A 122 9.11 -14.07 -4.64
CA THR A 122 10.50 -14.10 -5.19
C THR A 122 11.42 -13.16 -4.45
N ASN A 123 10.87 -12.25 -3.61
CA ASN A 123 11.60 -11.20 -2.93
C ASN A 123 12.52 -10.45 -3.92
N SER A 124 11.96 -10.11 -5.08
CA SER A 124 12.66 -9.43 -6.16
C SER A 124 12.42 -7.93 -6.09
N ARG A 125 13.32 -7.17 -6.71
CA ARG A 125 13.16 -5.72 -6.88
C ARG A 125 11.95 -5.42 -7.75
N ILE A 126 11.22 -4.37 -7.44
CA ILE A 126 10.05 -3.94 -8.21
C ILE A 126 10.35 -3.75 -9.70
N GLU A 127 11.56 -3.30 -10.03
CA GLU A 127 12.03 -3.01 -11.39
C GLU A 127 12.25 -4.27 -12.24
N ASP A 128 12.52 -5.41 -11.60
CA ASP A 128 12.81 -6.68 -12.24
C ASP A 128 11.60 -7.60 -12.34
N LEU A 129 10.46 -7.19 -11.76
CA LEU A 129 9.24 -7.98 -11.76
C LEU A 129 8.50 -7.89 -13.10
N PRO A 130 8.20 -9.02 -13.75
CA PRO A 130 7.29 -9.08 -14.89
C PRO A 130 5.84 -8.69 -14.53
N THR A 131 5.46 -8.88 -13.28
CA THR A 131 4.17 -8.42 -12.73
C THR A 131 4.31 -6.98 -12.28
N ARG A 132 3.38 -6.11 -12.71
CA ARG A 132 3.31 -4.75 -12.18
C ARG A 132 2.85 -4.79 -10.73
N VAL A 133 3.66 -4.25 -9.85
CA VAL A 133 3.36 -4.05 -8.44
C VAL A 133 3.47 -2.56 -8.13
N GLU A 134 2.50 -1.99 -7.49
CA GLU A 134 2.58 -0.66 -6.91
C GLU A 134 2.91 -0.82 -5.43
N VAL A 135 3.91 -0.11 -4.95
CA VAL A 135 4.35 -0.17 -3.56
C VAL A 135 4.26 1.22 -2.96
N LEU A 136 3.48 1.34 -1.89
CA LEU A 136 3.54 2.48 -1.00
C LEU A 136 4.60 2.16 0.06
N GLY A 137 5.66 2.96 0.08
CA GLY A 137 6.80 2.75 0.96
C GLY A 137 6.57 3.25 2.38
N ALA A 138 7.64 3.21 3.18
CA ALA A 138 7.56 3.64 4.57
C ALA A 138 7.26 5.14 4.70
N GLU A 139 7.72 5.95 3.75
CA GLU A 139 7.54 7.41 3.75
C GLU A 139 6.07 7.77 3.52
N GLU A 140 5.45 7.24 2.45
CA GLU A 140 4.04 7.46 2.15
C GLU A 140 3.12 6.94 3.28
N ILE A 141 3.48 5.79 3.88
CA ILE A 141 2.73 5.24 5.03
C ILE A 141 2.89 6.12 6.27
N GLU A 142 4.07 6.67 6.51
CA GLU A 142 4.32 7.57 7.65
C GLU A 142 3.59 8.89 7.50
N GLU A 143 3.52 9.40 6.28
CA GLU A 143 2.75 10.58 5.92
C GLU A 143 1.27 10.36 6.22
N GLU A 144 0.70 9.32 5.63
CA GLU A 144 -0.71 8.96 5.79
C GLU A 144 -1.08 8.60 7.24
N SER A 145 -0.16 7.92 7.97
CA SER A 145 -0.37 7.63 9.40
C SER A 145 -0.49 8.90 10.26
N SER A 146 0.00 10.02 9.76
CA SER A 146 -0.12 11.32 10.40
C SER A 146 -1.41 12.05 10.05
N ILE A 147 -2.08 11.66 8.94
CA ILE A 147 -3.36 12.20 8.47
C ILE A 147 -4.52 11.37 9.04
N LYS A 148 -4.52 10.07 8.77
CA LYS A 148 -5.53 9.10 9.23
C LYS A 148 -4.89 7.92 9.96
N PRO A 149 -4.59 8.04 11.24
CA PRO A 149 -3.82 7.03 11.97
C PRO A 149 -4.59 5.73 12.26
N VAL A 150 -5.88 5.64 11.95
CA VAL A 150 -6.75 4.50 12.30
C VAL A 150 -6.96 3.53 11.15
N SER A 151 -6.91 3.99 9.91
CA SER A 151 -7.32 3.22 8.74
C SER A 151 -6.40 3.42 7.57
N ILE A 152 -6.07 2.31 6.90
CA ILE A 152 -5.32 2.34 5.62
C ILE A 152 -6.20 2.68 4.41
N ALA A 153 -7.50 2.88 4.60
CA ALA A 153 -8.40 3.09 3.45
C ALA A 153 -8.03 4.33 2.64
N SER A 154 -7.59 5.40 3.31
CA SER A 154 -7.15 6.62 2.66
C SER A 154 -5.96 6.41 1.71
N LEU A 155 -4.98 5.57 2.09
CA LEU A 155 -3.82 5.21 1.24
C LEU A 155 -4.22 4.79 -0.19
N PHE A 156 -5.42 4.25 -0.36
CA PHE A 156 -5.90 3.78 -1.67
C PHE A 156 -6.67 4.85 -2.44
N GLY A 157 -7.03 5.96 -1.81
CA GLY A 157 -7.80 7.03 -2.46
C GLY A 157 -7.10 7.62 -3.67
N ASP A 158 -5.79 7.82 -3.58
CA ASP A 158 -4.95 8.54 -4.54
C ASP A 158 -4.28 7.63 -5.57
N ILE A 159 -4.30 6.32 -5.36
CA ILE A 159 -3.76 5.37 -6.32
C ILE A 159 -4.67 5.31 -7.56
N ALA A 160 -4.09 5.42 -8.75
CA ALA A 160 -4.82 5.24 -9.99
C ALA A 160 -5.44 3.83 -10.06
N GLY A 161 -6.66 3.72 -10.58
CA GLY A 161 -7.37 2.43 -10.73
C GLY A 161 -7.95 1.84 -9.45
N THR A 162 -7.83 2.54 -8.32
CA THR A 162 -8.51 2.22 -7.06
C THR A 162 -9.65 3.20 -6.79
N GLN A 163 -10.66 2.76 -6.04
CA GLN A 163 -11.74 3.61 -5.55
C GLN A 163 -12.20 3.10 -4.19
N ILE A 164 -12.20 3.96 -3.18
CA ILE A 164 -12.83 3.69 -1.90
C ILE A 164 -14.30 4.07 -2.01
N GLN A 165 -15.17 3.10 -1.79
CA GLN A 165 -16.61 3.23 -1.94
C GLN A 165 -17.30 3.00 -0.60
N PRO A 166 -18.02 3.98 -0.02
CA PRO A 166 -18.93 3.73 1.09
C PRO A 166 -20.01 2.71 0.68
N THR A 167 -20.28 1.72 1.53
CA THR A 167 -21.26 0.66 1.24
C THR A 167 -22.46 0.69 2.18
N SER A 168 -22.35 1.34 3.34
CA SER A 168 -23.41 1.43 4.33
C SER A 168 -23.41 2.80 4.99
N PRO A 169 -24.54 3.54 4.92
CA PRO A 169 -24.67 4.83 5.60
C PRO A 169 -24.75 4.66 7.12
N THR A 170 -25.16 3.50 7.61
CA THR A 170 -25.37 3.26 9.04
C THR A 170 -24.12 2.76 9.76
N THR A 171 -23.30 1.95 9.09
CA THR A 171 -22.10 1.37 9.73
C THR A 171 -20.81 2.04 9.25
N GLY A 172 -20.87 2.87 8.21
CA GLY A 172 -19.70 3.53 7.62
C GLY A 172 -18.72 2.53 6.99
N ASN A 173 -19.23 1.39 6.53
CA ASN A 173 -18.39 0.39 5.84
C ASN A 173 -17.86 0.92 4.53
N LEU A 174 -16.63 0.53 4.21
CA LEU A 174 -15.95 0.89 2.97
C LEU A 174 -15.60 -0.35 2.16
N ASP A 175 -15.63 -0.22 0.86
CA ASP A 175 -15.22 -1.23 -0.11
C ASP A 175 -14.06 -0.71 -0.97
N LEU A 176 -13.04 -1.54 -1.19
CA LEU A 176 -11.93 -1.20 -2.08
C LEU A 176 -12.18 -1.77 -3.46
N ARG A 177 -12.57 -0.91 -4.38
CA ARG A 177 -12.75 -1.28 -5.79
C ARG A 177 -11.42 -1.19 -6.53
N LEU A 178 -11.07 -2.24 -7.28
CA LEU A 178 -9.93 -2.25 -8.19
C LEU A 178 -10.41 -2.42 -9.63
N GLN A 179 -9.95 -1.55 -10.52
CA GLN A 179 -10.30 -1.62 -11.96
C GLN A 179 -11.82 -1.68 -12.20
N GLY A 180 -12.60 -0.99 -11.35
CA GLY A 180 -14.05 -0.93 -11.39
C GLY A 180 -14.78 -2.12 -10.74
N LEU A 181 -14.09 -3.21 -10.40
CA LEU A 181 -14.69 -4.37 -9.74
C LEU A 181 -14.88 -4.12 -8.24
N PRO A 182 -15.99 -4.59 -7.63
CA PRO A 182 -16.23 -4.55 -6.19
C PRO A 182 -15.12 -5.24 -5.37
N GLY A 183 -14.90 -4.80 -4.13
CA GLY A 183 -13.84 -5.28 -3.26
C GLY A 183 -13.90 -6.75 -2.90
N GLN A 184 -15.05 -7.38 -3.03
CA GLN A 184 -15.19 -8.84 -2.90
C GLN A 184 -14.31 -9.64 -3.89
N TYR A 185 -13.80 -9.00 -4.96
CA TYR A 185 -12.89 -9.58 -5.94
C TYR A 185 -11.43 -9.21 -5.69
N THR A 186 -11.14 -8.47 -4.62
CA THR A 186 -9.81 -8.08 -4.18
C THR A 186 -9.43 -8.84 -2.92
N GLN A 187 -8.29 -9.52 -2.96
CA GLN A 187 -7.79 -10.24 -1.79
C GLN A 187 -6.90 -9.32 -0.95
N ILE A 188 -7.20 -9.22 0.34
CA ILE A 188 -6.38 -8.45 1.28
C ILE A 188 -5.58 -9.44 2.14
N LEU A 189 -4.28 -9.22 2.21
CA LEU A 189 -3.33 -10.02 2.98
C LEU A 189 -2.60 -9.16 4.00
N ARG A 190 -2.15 -9.78 5.07
CA ARG A 190 -1.13 -9.25 5.96
C ARG A 190 0.04 -10.22 6.03
N ASP A 191 1.24 -9.75 5.70
CA ASP A 191 2.44 -10.60 5.62
C ASP A 191 2.26 -11.85 4.73
N GLY A 192 1.39 -11.71 3.69
CA GLY A 192 1.06 -12.79 2.76
C GLY A 192 0.08 -13.84 3.29
N VAL A 193 -0.61 -13.56 4.39
CA VAL A 193 -1.72 -14.39 4.93
C VAL A 193 -3.04 -13.66 4.71
N PRO A 194 -4.11 -14.32 4.23
CA PRO A 194 -5.43 -13.69 4.08
C PRO A 194 -5.91 -13.09 5.40
N LEU A 195 -6.28 -11.80 5.34
CA LEU A 195 -6.67 -11.06 6.54
C LEU A 195 -8.15 -11.20 6.86
N PHE A 196 -9.00 -11.40 5.84
CA PHE A 196 -10.45 -11.42 6.00
C PHE A 196 -11.11 -12.57 5.26
N GLY A 197 -12.03 -13.24 5.91
CA GLY A 197 -13.00 -14.12 5.25
C GLY A 197 -14.18 -13.32 4.66
N GLY A 198 -15.05 -13.98 3.88
CA GLY A 198 -16.17 -13.34 3.21
C GLY A 198 -17.12 -12.57 4.13
N PHE A 199 -17.45 -13.12 5.31
CA PHE A 199 -18.33 -12.49 6.30
C PHE A 199 -17.66 -11.36 7.08
N ALA A 200 -16.35 -11.45 7.32
CA ALA A 200 -15.57 -10.47 8.07
C ALA A 200 -15.04 -9.32 7.20
N GLY A 201 -15.15 -9.43 5.87
CA GLY A 201 -14.52 -8.53 4.92
C GLY A 201 -14.96 -7.07 5.01
N SER A 202 -16.19 -6.81 5.43
CA SER A 202 -16.77 -5.46 5.47
C SER A 202 -16.03 -4.46 6.36
N PHE A 203 -15.45 -4.91 7.46
CA PHE A 203 -14.77 -4.02 8.41
C PHE A 203 -13.25 -4.01 8.27
N GLY A 204 -12.73 -4.79 7.35
CA GLY A 204 -11.33 -5.10 7.31
C GLY A 204 -10.39 -3.92 7.06
N LEU A 205 -10.66 -3.12 6.05
CA LEU A 205 -9.82 -1.96 5.71
C LEU A 205 -9.86 -0.87 6.78
N LEU A 206 -10.98 -0.74 7.48
CA LEU A 206 -11.16 0.28 8.52
C LEU A 206 -10.42 -0.05 9.82
N THR A 207 -10.00 -1.30 10.02
CA THR A 207 -9.43 -1.76 11.29
C THR A 207 -7.92 -1.97 11.25
N VAL A 208 -7.27 -1.73 10.12
CA VAL A 208 -5.81 -1.85 10.02
C VAL A 208 -5.17 -0.46 10.09
N PRO A 209 -4.47 -0.14 11.18
CA PRO A 209 -3.77 1.12 11.30
C PRO A 209 -2.44 1.10 10.51
N PRO A 210 -2.04 2.23 9.89
CA PRO A 210 -0.81 2.28 9.10
C PRO A 210 0.47 2.28 9.94
N LEU A 211 0.44 2.69 11.21
CA LEU A 211 1.64 2.96 12.02
C LEU A 211 2.57 1.74 12.19
N ASP A 212 2.06 0.51 12.17
CA ASP A 212 2.86 -0.71 12.26
C ASP A 212 3.19 -1.36 10.91
N LEU A 213 2.83 -0.71 9.80
CA LEU A 213 3.15 -1.17 8.46
C LEU A 213 4.50 -0.60 8.00
N ARG A 214 5.25 -1.41 7.28
CA ARG A 214 6.47 -1.03 6.58
C ARG A 214 6.21 -0.61 5.15
N GLN A 215 5.35 -1.35 4.45
CA GLN A 215 4.96 -1.10 3.07
C GLN A 215 3.60 -1.72 2.77
N VAL A 216 2.92 -1.18 1.76
CA VAL A 216 1.71 -1.76 1.18
C VAL A 216 2.00 -2.10 -0.27
N GLU A 217 1.77 -3.34 -0.65
CA GLU A 217 1.99 -3.85 -2.00
C GLU A 217 0.64 -4.06 -2.67
N LEU A 218 0.41 -3.43 -3.81
CA LEU A 218 -0.81 -3.55 -4.60
C LEU A 218 -0.48 -4.20 -5.95
N ILE A 219 -1.10 -5.34 -6.22
CA ILE A 219 -1.03 -6.02 -7.51
C ILE A 219 -2.42 -5.96 -8.14
N LYS A 220 -2.53 -5.31 -9.30
CA LYS A 220 -3.78 -5.20 -10.04
C LYS A 220 -3.93 -6.36 -11.04
N GLY A 221 -5.18 -6.78 -11.25
CA GLY A 221 -5.52 -7.89 -12.13
C GLY A 221 -5.37 -9.28 -11.51
N SER A 222 -5.68 -10.32 -12.29
CA SER A 222 -5.73 -11.70 -11.79
C SER A 222 -4.38 -12.19 -11.27
N ASN A 223 -4.31 -12.50 -9.98
CA ASN A 223 -3.11 -13.01 -9.31
C ASN A 223 -3.38 -14.30 -8.49
N SER A 224 -4.38 -15.06 -8.93
CA SER A 224 -4.83 -16.27 -8.24
C SER A 224 -3.80 -17.41 -8.22
N THR A 225 -2.82 -17.42 -9.11
CA THR A 225 -1.79 -18.48 -9.16
C THR A 225 -1.00 -18.60 -7.86
N LEU A 226 -0.60 -17.50 -7.24
CA LEU A 226 0.13 -17.56 -5.97
C LEU A 226 -0.79 -17.67 -4.75
N TYR A 227 -1.95 -17.01 -4.77
CA TYR A 227 -2.77 -16.81 -3.58
C TYR A 227 -4.11 -17.57 -3.60
N GLY A 228 -4.45 -18.23 -4.72
CA GLY A 228 -5.68 -18.99 -4.87
C GLY A 228 -6.90 -18.15 -5.15
N GLY A 229 -8.06 -18.63 -4.74
CA GLY A 229 -9.34 -17.98 -5.00
C GLY A 229 -9.46 -16.61 -4.34
N GLY A 230 -10.21 -15.69 -5.01
CA GLY A 230 -10.50 -14.34 -4.49
C GLY A 230 -9.63 -13.21 -5.05
N ALA A 231 -8.44 -13.47 -5.60
CA ALA A 231 -7.57 -12.47 -6.20
C ALA A 231 -7.90 -12.24 -7.69
N ILE A 232 -9.13 -11.86 -8.01
CA ILE A 232 -9.62 -11.65 -9.39
C ILE A 232 -9.30 -10.23 -9.88
N ALA A 233 -9.70 -9.21 -9.12
CA ALA A 233 -9.43 -7.81 -9.43
C ALA A 233 -8.00 -7.43 -9.04
N GLY A 234 -7.46 -8.09 -8.03
CA GLY A 234 -6.11 -7.85 -7.54
C GLY A 234 -5.90 -8.33 -6.12
N LEU A 235 -4.76 -7.92 -5.59
CA LEU A 235 -4.26 -8.30 -4.28
C LEU A 235 -3.67 -7.07 -3.59
N VAL A 236 -3.97 -6.91 -2.33
CA VAL A 236 -3.30 -5.95 -1.42
C VAL A 236 -2.56 -6.74 -0.36
N ASN A 237 -1.26 -6.53 -0.22
CA ASN A 237 -0.46 -7.15 0.84
C ASN A 237 0.09 -6.07 1.78
N LEU A 238 -0.33 -6.12 3.03
CA LEU A 238 0.07 -5.23 4.10
C LEU A 238 1.29 -5.84 4.79
N VAL A 239 2.46 -5.23 4.63
CA VAL A 239 3.72 -5.75 5.18
C VAL A 239 4.01 -5.06 6.49
N SER A 240 4.03 -5.83 7.58
CA SER A 240 4.26 -5.32 8.93
C SER A 240 5.73 -4.94 9.17
N LYS A 241 5.97 -3.94 10.02
CA LYS A 241 7.30 -3.59 10.52
C LYS A 241 7.91 -4.76 11.30
N THR A 242 9.20 -5.02 11.08
CA THR A 242 9.98 -6.02 11.81
C THR A 242 11.09 -5.34 12.60
N PRO A 243 11.46 -5.84 13.80
CA PRO A 243 12.49 -5.22 14.60
C PRO A 243 13.88 -5.40 13.97
N VAL A 244 14.64 -4.32 13.90
CA VAL A 244 16.00 -4.26 13.34
C VAL A 244 17.04 -4.31 14.45
N LEU A 245 18.12 -5.08 14.23
CA LEU A 245 19.21 -5.23 15.22
C LEU A 245 19.90 -3.87 15.47
N GLY A 246 19.97 -3.47 16.75
CA GLY A 246 20.62 -2.22 17.15
C GLY A 246 19.80 -0.95 16.91
N MET A 247 18.61 -1.04 16.28
CA MET A 247 17.75 0.12 15.95
C MET A 247 16.38 -0.02 16.63
N PRO A 248 16.22 0.32 17.90
CA PRO A 248 14.92 0.34 18.55
C PRO A 248 14.04 1.45 17.93
N GLN A 249 12.75 1.15 17.74
CA GLN A 249 11.77 2.06 17.17
C GLN A 249 10.63 2.24 18.16
N TYR A 250 10.25 3.47 18.42
CA TYR A 250 9.07 3.80 19.22
C TYR A 250 8.32 4.95 18.56
N ALA A 251 7.00 4.84 18.51
CA ALA A 251 6.15 5.89 17.99
C ALA A 251 4.86 5.98 18.82
N ALA A 252 4.35 7.18 18.95
CA ALA A 252 3.03 7.44 19.51
C ALA A 252 2.33 8.51 18.67
N SER A 253 1.03 8.37 18.41
CA SER A 253 0.27 9.37 17.70
C SER A 253 -1.05 9.66 18.41
N PHE A 254 -1.45 10.91 18.33
CA PHE A 254 -2.76 11.44 18.73
C PHE A 254 -3.38 12.15 17.54
N ASN A 255 -4.66 11.91 17.27
CA ASN A 255 -5.44 12.60 16.26
C ASN A 255 -6.78 13.02 16.81
N GLN A 256 -7.26 14.21 16.39
CA GLN A 256 -8.58 14.73 16.71
C GLN A 256 -9.21 15.35 15.48
N THR A 257 -10.45 14.95 15.17
CA THR A 257 -11.18 15.47 14.00
C THR A 257 -12.36 16.37 14.40
N THR A 258 -12.85 17.18 13.45
CA THR A 258 -14.09 17.96 13.59
C THR A 258 -15.34 17.10 13.60
N LEU A 259 -15.24 15.83 13.21
CA LEU A 259 -16.29 14.82 13.34
C LEU A 259 -16.33 14.17 14.74
N ARG A 260 -15.56 14.70 15.71
CA ARG A 260 -15.44 14.19 17.09
C ARG A 260 -14.84 12.79 17.19
N GLU A 261 -13.97 12.45 16.25
CA GLU A 261 -13.12 11.26 16.31
C GLU A 261 -11.83 11.60 17.05
N THR A 262 -11.45 10.74 17.98
CA THR A 262 -10.20 10.80 18.75
C THR A 262 -9.47 9.48 18.62
N ASP A 263 -8.20 9.52 18.19
CA ASP A 263 -7.37 8.35 18.00
C ASP A 263 -6.09 8.46 18.81
N LEU A 264 -5.73 7.32 19.42
CA LEU A 264 -4.48 7.16 20.16
C LEU A 264 -3.80 5.89 19.68
N ASN A 265 -2.57 6.00 19.17
CA ASN A 265 -1.80 4.85 18.73
C ASN A 265 -0.42 4.83 19.34
N GLY A 266 0.08 3.63 19.58
CA GLY A 266 1.44 3.39 20.05
C GLY A 266 2.10 2.22 19.32
N PHE A 267 3.37 2.38 18.99
CA PHE A 267 4.19 1.34 18.38
C PHE A 267 5.53 1.24 19.08
N ALA A 268 6.01 0.02 19.32
CA ALA A 268 7.31 -0.27 19.88
C ALA A 268 7.94 -1.49 19.19
N ALA A 269 9.21 -1.40 18.79
CA ALA A 269 9.95 -2.54 18.27
C ALA A 269 11.41 -2.50 18.72
N ARG A 270 11.95 -3.66 19.08
CA ARG A 270 13.37 -3.81 19.47
C ARG A 270 13.85 -5.22 19.13
N ARG A 271 15.09 -5.33 18.66
CA ARG A 271 15.77 -6.60 18.42
C ARG A 271 17.10 -6.67 19.20
N GLY A 272 17.27 -7.73 19.96
CA GLY A 272 18.53 -8.19 20.47
C GLY A 272 19.17 -9.25 19.55
N SER A 273 20.21 -9.94 20.02
CA SER A 273 20.91 -10.96 19.22
C SER A 273 20.05 -12.15 18.84
N ARG A 274 19.25 -12.69 19.77
CA ARG A 274 18.41 -13.88 19.58
C ARG A 274 16.91 -13.61 19.67
N TRP A 275 16.49 -12.54 20.32
CA TRP A 275 15.08 -12.22 20.54
C TRP A 275 14.76 -10.82 20.06
N GLY A 276 13.58 -10.63 19.60
CA GLY A 276 13.03 -9.33 19.26
C GLY A 276 11.53 -9.30 19.52
N TYR A 277 10.97 -8.08 19.55
CA TYR A 277 9.54 -7.87 19.62
C TYR A 277 9.13 -6.67 18.79
N SER A 278 7.90 -6.69 18.32
CA SER A 278 7.15 -5.50 17.91
C SER A 278 5.79 -5.54 18.57
N ALA A 279 5.24 -4.38 18.91
CA ALA A 279 3.92 -4.28 19.50
C ALA A 279 3.25 -3.00 19.01
N PHE A 280 1.99 -3.11 18.60
CA PHE A 280 1.12 -2.00 18.25
C PHE A 280 -0.11 -2.03 19.15
N VAL A 281 -0.57 -0.84 19.57
CA VAL A 281 -1.86 -0.62 20.23
C VAL A 281 -2.50 0.61 19.60
N GLY A 282 -3.80 0.51 19.26
CA GLY A 282 -4.59 1.60 18.71
C GLY A 282 -5.97 1.67 19.37
N LEU A 283 -6.38 2.87 19.70
CA LEU A 283 -7.69 3.19 20.26
C LEU A 283 -8.39 4.19 19.34
N VAL A 284 -9.64 3.95 19.01
CA VAL A 284 -10.51 4.89 18.31
C VAL A 284 -11.77 5.14 19.11
N ASN A 285 -12.16 6.40 19.19
CA ASN A 285 -13.43 6.81 19.78
C ASN A 285 -14.04 7.95 18.99
N GLN A 286 -15.09 7.64 18.23
CA GLN A 286 -15.86 8.59 17.45
C GLN A 286 -17.27 8.72 18.03
N LYS A 287 -17.79 9.94 18.11
CA LYS A 287 -19.17 10.20 18.48
C LYS A 287 -20.04 10.29 17.24
N GLU A 288 -21.29 9.88 17.37
CA GLU A 288 -22.29 10.02 16.32
C GLU A 288 -22.52 11.47 15.91
N LYS A 289 -22.77 11.70 14.62
CA LYS A 289 -23.09 13.01 14.08
C LYS A 289 -24.08 12.89 12.92
N ASP A 290 -25.14 13.68 13.00
CA ASP A 290 -26.02 14.04 11.89
C ASP A 290 -25.41 15.28 11.24
N VAL A 291 -25.07 15.22 9.96
CA VAL A 291 -24.35 16.27 9.24
C VAL A 291 -25.29 17.12 8.41
N ASP A 292 -26.38 16.57 7.91
CA ASP A 292 -27.33 17.23 7.04
C ASP A 292 -28.59 17.72 7.77
N GLY A 293 -28.84 17.25 9.01
CA GLY A 293 -29.92 17.69 9.87
C GLY A 293 -31.24 16.96 9.62
N ASP A 294 -31.22 15.77 9.00
CA ASP A 294 -32.40 14.98 8.67
C ASP A 294 -32.91 14.12 9.87
N GLY A 295 -32.19 14.11 10.99
CA GLY A 295 -32.51 13.34 12.18
C GLY A 295 -31.90 11.93 12.20
N PHE A 296 -31.18 11.52 11.15
CA PHE A 296 -30.41 10.28 11.11
C PHE A 296 -28.91 10.55 11.24
N VAL A 297 -28.17 9.55 11.62
CA VAL A 297 -26.72 9.60 11.81
C VAL A 297 -26.02 9.32 10.48
N ASP A 298 -25.29 10.32 9.94
CA ASP A 298 -24.39 10.16 8.79
C ASP A 298 -23.03 9.60 9.18
N VAL A 299 -22.56 9.95 10.40
CA VAL A 299 -21.29 9.52 10.95
C VAL A 299 -21.57 8.67 12.18
N PRO A 300 -21.32 7.34 12.13
CA PRO A 300 -21.66 6.44 13.22
C PRO A 300 -20.81 6.70 14.47
N ARG A 301 -21.35 6.35 15.65
CA ARG A 301 -20.51 6.20 16.84
C ARG A 301 -19.63 4.98 16.64
N VAL A 302 -18.31 5.14 16.81
CA VAL A 302 -17.33 4.04 16.74
C VAL A 302 -16.51 4.00 18.01
N ARG A 303 -16.31 2.81 18.56
CA ARG A 303 -15.34 2.52 19.62
C ARG A 303 -14.53 1.30 19.21
N GLY A 304 -13.21 1.42 19.22
CA GLY A 304 -12.35 0.35 18.78
C GLY A 304 -11.06 0.26 19.58
N LEU A 305 -10.56 -0.98 19.68
CA LEU A 305 -9.25 -1.32 20.21
C LEU A 305 -8.59 -2.28 19.22
N ASN A 306 -7.37 -1.93 18.79
CA ASN A 306 -6.53 -2.78 17.95
C ASN A 306 -5.24 -3.11 18.67
N LEU A 307 -4.86 -4.39 18.68
CA LEU A 307 -3.64 -4.89 19.29
C LEU A 307 -2.89 -5.75 18.28
N HIS A 308 -1.57 -5.57 18.15
CA HIS A 308 -0.72 -6.40 17.31
C HIS A 308 0.67 -6.60 17.92
N PRO A 309 0.81 -7.39 19.01
CA PRO A 309 2.08 -7.84 19.52
C PRO A 309 2.66 -9.00 18.68
N ARG A 310 3.99 -8.97 18.45
CA ARG A 310 4.75 -10.04 17.79
C ARG A 310 6.04 -10.31 18.55
N LEU A 311 6.41 -11.58 18.67
CA LEU A 311 7.64 -12.05 19.26
C LEU A 311 8.50 -12.73 18.20
N PHE A 312 9.77 -12.38 18.13
CA PHE A 312 10.71 -12.90 17.15
C PHE A 312 11.82 -13.68 17.85
N PHE A 313 12.14 -14.84 17.31
CA PHE A 313 13.29 -15.64 17.72
C PHE A 313 14.22 -15.90 16.54
N TYR A 314 15.48 -15.61 16.69
CA TYR A 314 16.55 -15.74 15.70
C TYR A 314 17.53 -16.82 16.15
N PRO A 315 17.31 -18.10 15.81
CA PRO A 315 18.21 -19.21 16.21
C PRO A 315 19.64 -19.00 15.72
N ASN A 316 19.76 -18.47 14.49
CA ASN A 316 21.02 -18.15 13.80
C ASN A 316 20.80 -16.97 12.80
N ALA A 317 21.82 -16.64 12.03
CA ALA A 317 21.77 -15.55 11.05
C ALA A 317 20.79 -15.81 9.89
N HIS A 318 20.46 -17.07 9.60
CA HIS A 318 19.67 -17.53 8.46
C HIS A 318 18.24 -17.93 8.82
N SER A 319 17.89 -17.95 10.09
CA SER A 319 16.59 -18.45 10.53
C SER A 319 15.88 -17.45 11.41
N GLN A 320 14.59 -17.28 11.17
CA GLN A 320 13.70 -16.47 11.98
C GLN A 320 12.40 -17.22 12.24
N LEU A 321 11.96 -17.22 13.47
CA LEU A 321 10.63 -17.62 13.89
C LEU A 321 9.91 -16.40 14.45
N ALA A 322 8.69 -16.12 14.00
CA ALA A 322 7.85 -15.07 14.54
C ALA A 322 6.51 -15.65 14.98
N LEU A 323 6.07 -15.27 16.17
CA LEU A 323 4.74 -15.54 16.70
C LEU A 323 4.02 -14.19 16.83
N GLY A 324 2.84 -14.11 16.27
CA GLY A 324 2.02 -12.91 16.27
C GLY A 324 0.63 -13.15 16.84
N TYR A 325 0.05 -12.07 17.33
CA TYR A 325 -1.36 -12.01 17.70
C TYR A 325 -1.95 -10.69 17.21
N THR A 326 -3.10 -10.75 16.54
CA THR A 326 -3.88 -9.58 16.20
C THR A 326 -5.23 -9.66 16.90
N GLY A 327 -5.51 -8.68 17.75
CA GLY A 327 -6.81 -8.53 18.43
C GLY A 327 -7.51 -7.26 17.96
N THR A 328 -8.76 -7.35 17.50
CA THR A 328 -9.58 -6.19 17.14
C THR A 328 -10.93 -6.32 17.83
N LEU A 329 -11.26 -5.31 18.64
CA LEU A 329 -12.58 -5.13 19.23
C LEU A 329 -13.15 -3.85 18.66
N GLU A 330 -14.35 -3.92 18.07
CA GLU A 330 -15.01 -2.75 17.50
C GLU A 330 -16.51 -2.78 17.77
N SER A 331 -17.09 -1.61 18.05
CA SER A 331 -18.53 -1.39 18.18
C SER A 331 -18.91 -0.16 17.39
N ARG A 332 -19.93 -0.30 16.54
CA ARG A 332 -20.51 0.76 15.71
C ARG A 332 -22.00 0.90 16.03
N ARG A 333 -22.45 2.14 16.20
CA ARG A 333 -23.85 2.43 16.46
C ARG A 333 -24.32 3.62 15.63
N ALA A 334 -25.44 3.43 14.92
CA ALA A 334 -26.07 4.47 14.11
C ALA A 334 -27.60 4.28 14.07
N GLY A 335 -28.30 5.18 13.41
CA GLY A 335 -29.75 5.15 13.24
C GLY A 335 -30.41 6.50 13.46
N ASP A 336 -31.67 6.50 13.85
CA ASP A 336 -32.41 7.67 14.21
C ASP A 336 -31.87 8.28 15.52
N LEU A 337 -31.59 9.57 15.53
CA LEU A 337 -30.98 10.26 16.67
C LEU A 337 -31.87 10.23 17.94
N LEU A 338 -33.18 10.28 17.77
CA LEU A 338 -34.09 10.22 18.93
C LEU A 338 -34.14 8.81 19.52
N ALA A 339 -34.18 7.78 18.65
CA ALA A 339 -34.07 6.40 19.09
C ALA A 339 -32.73 6.10 19.79
N LEU A 340 -31.63 6.70 19.32
CA LEU A 340 -30.32 6.53 19.95
C LEU A 340 -30.18 7.22 21.29
N LYS A 341 -30.81 8.39 21.48
CA LYS A 341 -30.76 9.18 22.73
C LYS A 341 -31.71 8.68 23.81
N ASN A 342 -32.94 8.39 23.42
CA ASN A 342 -34.04 8.15 24.36
C ASN A 342 -34.44 6.66 24.44
N GLY A 343 -33.88 5.83 23.53
CA GLY A 343 -34.34 4.48 23.25
C GLY A 343 -35.43 4.46 22.17
N PRO A 344 -35.66 3.30 21.52
CA PRO A 344 -36.71 3.13 20.52
C PRO A 344 -38.11 3.41 21.14
N ASP A 345 -38.91 4.24 20.46
CA ASP A 345 -40.24 4.63 20.91
C ASP A 345 -41.29 4.40 19.80
N ALA A 346 -42.16 3.43 20.03
CA ALA A 346 -43.25 3.08 19.12
C ALA A 346 -44.34 4.18 19.03
N ALA A 347 -44.49 4.97 20.05
CA ALA A 347 -45.54 6.02 20.06
C ALA A 347 -45.18 7.19 19.15
N THR A 348 -43.89 7.50 19.03
CA THR A 348 -43.40 8.57 18.16
C THR A 348 -42.90 8.04 16.79
N GLY A 349 -42.79 6.71 16.61
CA GLY A 349 -42.28 6.09 15.39
C GLY A 349 -40.74 6.13 15.25
N HIS A 350 -40.00 6.71 16.18
CA HIS A 350 -38.53 6.75 16.21
C HIS A 350 -37.99 5.44 16.77
N LEU A 351 -37.85 4.43 15.90
CA LEU A 351 -37.52 3.07 16.30
C LEU A 351 -36.15 2.58 15.78
N PHE A 352 -35.71 3.09 14.64
CA PHE A 352 -34.58 2.49 13.96
C PHE A 352 -33.24 2.80 14.64
N TYR A 353 -32.53 1.75 14.98
CA TYR A 353 -31.12 1.78 15.36
C TYR A 353 -30.41 0.53 14.83
N ILE A 354 -29.11 0.61 14.71
CA ILE A 354 -28.22 -0.51 14.46
C ILE A 354 -27.05 -0.45 15.42
N ASP A 355 -26.87 -1.53 16.19
CA ASP A 355 -25.69 -1.81 17.00
C ASP A 355 -24.96 -2.99 16.37
N ASN A 356 -23.74 -2.75 15.89
CA ASN A 356 -22.90 -3.73 15.25
C ASN A 356 -21.58 -3.82 16.01
N SER A 357 -21.35 -4.94 16.68
CA SER A 357 -20.16 -5.20 17.47
C SER A 357 -19.40 -6.40 16.91
N SER A 358 -18.10 -6.31 16.85
CA SER A 358 -17.24 -7.39 16.38
C SER A 358 -16.02 -7.59 17.26
N LEU A 359 -15.61 -8.84 17.39
CA LEU A 359 -14.36 -9.26 18.02
C LEU A 359 -13.62 -10.16 17.04
N ARG A 360 -12.37 -9.83 16.76
CA ARG A 360 -11.47 -10.65 15.96
C ARG A 360 -10.24 -10.99 16.76
N ASN A 361 -9.87 -12.27 16.77
CA ASN A 361 -8.64 -12.77 17.32
C ASN A 361 -7.91 -13.56 16.24
N THR A 362 -6.69 -13.19 15.91
CA THR A 362 -5.84 -13.93 14.96
C THR A 362 -4.53 -14.28 15.65
N ALA A 363 -4.19 -15.55 15.68
CA ALA A 363 -2.87 -16.03 16.03
C ALA A 363 -2.12 -16.43 14.76
N ASP A 364 -0.87 -15.99 14.61
CA ASP A 364 -0.04 -16.30 13.45
C ASP A 364 1.35 -16.79 13.83
N LEU A 365 1.92 -17.61 12.96
CA LEU A 365 3.26 -18.16 13.06
C LEU A 365 3.94 -18.07 11.70
N PHE A 366 5.15 -17.51 11.67
CA PHE A 366 6.01 -17.43 10.50
C PHE A 366 7.37 -18.03 10.82
N TYR A 367 7.84 -18.93 9.97
CA TYR A 367 9.22 -19.41 10.00
C TYR A 367 9.87 -19.19 8.64
N THR A 368 11.06 -18.63 8.64
CA THR A 368 11.88 -18.46 7.44
C THR A 368 13.27 -19.02 7.68
N ASN A 369 13.84 -19.69 6.67
CA ASN A 369 15.24 -20.09 6.63
C ASN A 369 15.76 -19.87 5.21
N ASP A 370 16.74 -18.99 5.04
CA ASP A 370 17.25 -18.55 3.74
C ASP A 370 18.47 -19.34 3.25
N SER A 371 18.88 -20.39 3.95
CA SER A 371 20.05 -21.23 3.61
C SER A 371 19.72 -22.72 3.50
N LEU A 372 18.46 -23.13 3.56
CA LEU A 372 18.06 -24.52 3.50
C LEU A 372 18.22 -25.08 2.07
N ALA A 373 19.03 -26.10 1.89
CA ALA A 373 19.22 -26.81 0.61
C ALA A 373 19.54 -25.87 -0.58
N GLY A 374 20.25 -24.77 -0.32
CA GLY A 374 20.60 -23.78 -1.33
C GLY A 374 19.43 -22.90 -1.80
N GLY A 375 18.39 -22.78 -0.97
CA GLY A 375 17.23 -21.97 -1.19
C GLY A 375 16.66 -21.39 0.10
N SER A 376 15.48 -20.81 0.01
CA SER A 376 14.76 -20.21 1.14
C SER A 376 13.44 -20.95 1.38
N LEU A 377 13.26 -21.49 2.60
CA LEU A 377 12.01 -22.07 3.07
C LEU A 377 11.23 -21.04 3.85
N THR A 378 9.95 -20.91 3.53
CA THR A 378 8.99 -20.11 4.30
C THR A 378 7.82 -20.99 4.72
N LEU A 379 7.52 -21.00 6.02
CA LEU A 379 6.33 -21.64 6.58
C LEU A 379 5.46 -20.54 7.21
N LYS A 380 4.16 -20.61 6.95
CA LYS A 380 3.17 -19.69 7.51
C LYS A 380 2.00 -20.49 8.06
N ALA A 381 1.49 -20.06 9.19
CA ALA A 381 0.23 -20.55 9.73
C ALA A 381 -0.54 -19.40 10.38
N ALA A 382 -1.85 -19.37 10.23
CA ALA A 382 -2.72 -18.44 10.93
C ALA A 382 -4.06 -19.10 11.24
N LEU A 383 -4.60 -18.74 12.40
CA LEU A 383 -5.94 -19.10 12.84
C LEU A 383 -6.66 -17.84 13.29
N THR A 384 -7.82 -17.56 12.71
CA THR A 384 -8.63 -16.41 13.06
C THR A 384 -9.98 -16.87 13.56
N ASP A 385 -10.40 -16.31 14.67
CA ASP A 385 -11.76 -16.38 15.19
C ASP A 385 -12.40 -14.98 15.14
N PHE A 386 -13.58 -14.91 14.55
CA PHE A 386 -14.32 -13.68 14.35
C PHE A 386 -15.76 -13.85 14.82
N VAL A 387 -16.19 -12.97 15.74
CA VAL A 387 -17.55 -12.92 16.22
C VAL A 387 -18.16 -11.59 15.81
N ARG A 388 -19.38 -11.62 15.28
CA ARG A 388 -20.16 -10.44 14.93
C ARG A 388 -21.54 -10.51 15.53
N VAL A 389 -21.91 -9.45 16.23
CA VAL A 389 -23.23 -9.27 16.85
C VAL A 389 -23.88 -8.06 16.19
N VAL A 390 -25.07 -8.25 15.62
CA VAL A 390 -25.86 -7.18 15.03
C VAL A 390 -27.22 -7.17 15.74
N ASN A 391 -27.64 -5.99 16.21
CA ASN A 391 -28.96 -5.75 16.78
C ASN A 391 -29.55 -4.50 16.15
N THR A 392 -30.79 -4.62 15.70
CA THR A 392 -31.62 -3.51 15.22
C THR A 392 -32.99 -3.58 15.94
N ASN A 393 -33.84 -2.66 15.63
CA ASN A 393 -35.26 -2.73 16.11
C ASN A 393 -36.04 -3.94 15.53
N SER A 394 -35.59 -4.55 14.45
CA SER A 394 -36.31 -5.64 13.74
C SER A 394 -35.51 -6.95 13.64
N VAL A 395 -34.19 -6.90 13.68
CA VAL A 395 -33.30 -8.05 13.44
C VAL A 395 -32.24 -8.11 14.52
N GLY A 396 -31.94 -9.32 15.00
CA GLY A 396 -30.83 -9.56 15.92
C GLY A 396 -30.18 -10.90 15.66
N PHE A 397 -28.88 -10.91 15.34
CA PHE A 397 -28.14 -12.15 15.13
C PHE A 397 -26.72 -12.08 15.70
N THR A 398 -26.18 -13.25 16.02
CA THR A 398 -24.77 -13.45 16.35
C THR A 398 -24.21 -14.51 15.43
N ALA A 399 -23.10 -14.20 14.78
CA ALA A 399 -22.41 -15.12 13.89
C ALA A 399 -20.94 -15.29 14.28
N TYR A 400 -20.45 -16.53 14.12
CA TYR A 400 -19.09 -16.94 14.39
C TYR A 400 -18.46 -17.39 13.08
N GLN A 401 -17.30 -16.82 12.74
CA GLN A 401 -16.51 -17.27 11.62
C GLN A 401 -15.12 -17.65 12.09
N THR A 402 -14.73 -18.89 11.82
CA THR A 402 -13.36 -19.36 12.07
C THR A 402 -12.68 -19.58 10.73
N THR A 403 -11.48 -19.00 10.54
CA THR A 403 -10.67 -19.19 9.33
C THR A 403 -9.29 -19.68 9.70
N TYR A 404 -8.74 -20.54 8.85
CA TYR A 404 -7.36 -21.00 8.99
C TYR A 404 -6.61 -20.89 7.66
N TYR A 405 -5.32 -20.68 7.76
CA TYR A 405 -4.40 -20.65 6.63
C TYR A 405 -3.09 -21.31 7.03
N THR A 406 -2.57 -22.19 6.18
CA THR A 406 -1.22 -22.73 6.31
C THR A 406 -0.55 -22.77 4.94
N GLU A 407 0.75 -22.48 4.89
CA GLU A 407 1.53 -22.51 3.68
C GLU A 407 2.95 -22.98 3.96
N ALA A 408 3.48 -23.80 3.07
CA ALA A 408 4.90 -24.10 2.96
C ALA A 408 5.36 -23.73 1.56
N SER A 409 6.32 -22.83 1.44
CA SER A 409 6.88 -22.41 0.14
C SER A 409 8.41 -22.47 0.17
N PHE A 410 8.98 -22.92 -0.95
CA PHE A 410 10.41 -23.03 -1.14
C PHE A 410 10.83 -22.26 -2.39
N LEU A 411 11.73 -21.31 -2.21
CA LEU A 411 12.33 -20.51 -3.27
C LEU A 411 13.75 -21.00 -3.51
N ARG A 412 14.10 -21.24 -4.77
CA ARG A 412 15.46 -21.64 -5.18
C ARG A 412 15.89 -20.91 -6.42
N ARG A 413 17.10 -20.35 -6.40
CA ARG A 413 17.77 -19.84 -7.60
C ARG A 413 18.48 -21.01 -8.30
N ALA A 414 17.96 -21.41 -9.45
CA ALA A 414 18.51 -22.49 -10.28
C ALA A 414 19.40 -21.90 -11.38
N GLY A 415 20.64 -21.62 -11.04
CA GLY A 415 21.58 -20.88 -11.88
C GLY A 415 21.26 -19.38 -11.98
N PRO A 416 21.86 -18.66 -12.93
CA PRO A 416 21.73 -17.21 -13.04
C PRO A 416 20.43 -16.74 -13.71
N ARG A 417 19.65 -17.65 -14.30
CA ARG A 417 18.51 -17.31 -15.15
C ARG A 417 17.16 -17.75 -14.61
N HIS A 418 17.09 -18.64 -13.63
CA HIS A 418 15.84 -19.20 -13.11
C HIS A 418 15.69 -18.97 -11.62
N THR A 419 14.54 -18.48 -11.22
CA THR A 419 14.13 -18.41 -9.82
C THR A 419 12.83 -19.18 -9.67
N LEU A 420 12.92 -20.36 -9.06
CA LEU A 420 11.81 -21.29 -8.88
C LEU A 420 11.16 -21.06 -7.51
N VAL A 421 9.84 -21.02 -7.49
CA VAL A 421 9.01 -21.02 -6.29
C VAL A 421 8.08 -22.23 -6.36
N LEU A 422 8.13 -23.09 -5.36
CA LEU A 422 7.23 -24.21 -5.20
C LEU A 422 6.50 -24.08 -3.87
N GLY A 423 5.24 -24.44 -3.81
CA GLY A 423 4.53 -24.37 -2.54
C GLY A 423 3.26 -25.18 -2.47
N LEU A 424 2.87 -25.44 -1.23
CA LEU A 424 1.64 -26.07 -0.84
C LEU A 424 0.93 -25.17 0.16
N ASN A 425 -0.39 -25.10 0.10
CA ASN A 425 -1.17 -24.41 1.13
C ASN A 425 -2.47 -25.14 1.42
N ALA A 426 -2.97 -24.93 2.62
CA ALA A 426 -4.32 -25.31 3.01
C ALA A 426 -4.99 -24.11 3.67
N ASN A 427 -6.18 -23.79 3.27
CA ASN A 427 -6.99 -22.75 3.88
C ASN A 427 -8.44 -23.18 3.97
N GLY A 428 -9.16 -22.59 4.90
CA GLY A 428 -10.58 -22.85 5.00
C GLY A 428 -11.27 -21.87 5.94
N GLU A 429 -12.57 -21.90 5.86
CA GLU A 429 -13.45 -21.08 6.68
C GLU A 429 -14.72 -21.83 7.07
N GLN A 430 -15.22 -21.52 8.24
CA GLN A 430 -16.50 -22.00 8.72
C GLN A 430 -17.29 -20.81 9.28
N LEU A 431 -18.50 -20.62 8.77
CA LEU A 431 -19.47 -19.69 9.34
C LEU A 431 -20.58 -20.46 10.05
N ALA A 432 -20.89 -20.08 11.27
CA ALA A 432 -21.98 -20.60 12.07
C ALA A 432 -22.79 -19.44 12.68
N SER A 433 -24.09 -19.64 12.83
CA SER A 433 -24.98 -18.70 13.53
C SER A 433 -25.29 -19.22 14.93
N PHE A 434 -25.44 -18.30 15.87
CA PHE A 434 -25.90 -18.66 17.20
C PHE A 434 -27.41 -18.91 17.19
N ASN A 435 -27.85 -20.13 17.44
CA ASN A 435 -29.25 -20.54 17.29
C ASN A 435 -30.22 -19.85 18.24
N ARG A 436 -29.75 -19.23 19.34
CA ARG A 436 -30.56 -18.45 20.29
C ARG A 436 -30.70 -16.99 19.89
N SER A 437 -30.12 -16.57 18.76
CA SER A 437 -30.35 -15.21 18.22
C SER A 437 -31.83 -15.04 17.87
N PRO A 438 -32.40 -13.85 18.02
CA PRO A 438 -33.80 -13.57 17.64
C PRO A 438 -34.09 -13.91 16.18
N THR A 439 -33.15 -13.60 15.27
CA THR A 439 -33.23 -13.90 13.85
C THR A 439 -31.92 -14.54 13.39
N PRO A 440 -31.69 -15.84 13.62
CA PRO A 440 -30.43 -16.50 13.31
C PRO A 440 -30.20 -16.54 11.79
N LEU A 441 -28.91 -16.47 11.38
CA LEU A 441 -28.52 -16.64 9.97
C LEU A 441 -28.86 -18.05 9.49
N ARG A 442 -29.46 -18.16 8.29
CA ARG A 442 -29.99 -19.41 7.71
C ARG A 442 -28.98 -20.14 6.83
N SER A 443 -27.86 -19.51 6.48
CA SER A 443 -26.89 -20.02 5.49
C SER A 443 -25.51 -20.24 6.10
N PRO A 444 -25.36 -21.15 7.10
CA PRO A 444 -24.05 -21.56 7.58
C PRO A 444 -23.30 -22.32 6.47
N TYR A 445 -21.97 -22.27 6.49
CA TYR A 445 -21.14 -23.01 5.52
C TYR A 445 -19.80 -23.41 6.12
N ARG A 446 -19.16 -24.40 5.50
CA ARG A 446 -17.81 -24.86 5.82
C ARG A 446 -17.05 -25.18 4.54
N TYR A 447 -15.99 -24.40 4.31
CA TYR A 447 -15.15 -24.49 3.13
C TYR A 447 -13.73 -24.90 3.51
N ALA A 448 -13.10 -25.70 2.65
CA ALA A 448 -11.71 -26.07 2.76
C ALA A 448 -11.11 -26.17 1.35
N THR A 449 -9.93 -25.63 1.17
CA THR A 449 -9.17 -25.66 -0.09
C THR A 449 -7.75 -26.13 0.18
N LEU A 450 -7.30 -27.11 -0.59
CA LEU A 450 -5.91 -27.54 -0.66
C LEU A 450 -5.33 -27.06 -1.99
N GLY A 451 -4.20 -26.38 -1.96
CA GLY A 451 -3.55 -25.82 -3.12
C GLY A 451 -2.11 -26.26 -3.27
N ALA A 452 -1.68 -26.53 -4.49
CA ALA A 452 -0.30 -26.70 -4.88
C ALA A 452 0.05 -25.72 -5.99
N PHE A 453 1.21 -25.08 -5.92
CA PHE A 453 1.63 -24.11 -6.92
C PHE A 453 3.12 -24.20 -7.24
N ALA A 454 3.45 -23.83 -8.47
CA ALA A 454 4.81 -23.69 -8.96
C ALA A 454 4.91 -22.44 -9.83
N GLN A 455 6.02 -21.73 -9.72
CA GLN A 455 6.34 -20.57 -10.54
C GLN A 455 7.81 -20.57 -10.91
N ASP A 456 8.13 -20.17 -12.13
CA ASP A 456 9.50 -19.90 -12.59
C ASP A 456 9.60 -18.47 -13.10
N ASP A 457 10.54 -17.72 -12.54
CA ASP A 457 10.96 -16.42 -13.05
C ASP A 457 12.21 -16.64 -13.89
N TRP A 458 12.03 -16.69 -15.21
CA TRP A 458 13.07 -16.99 -16.20
C TRP A 458 13.58 -15.73 -16.89
N HIS A 459 14.88 -15.55 -16.88
CA HIS A 459 15.59 -14.44 -17.54
C HIS A 459 16.39 -14.96 -18.77
N PRO A 460 15.73 -15.24 -19.90
CA PRO A 460 16.42 -15.77 -21.09
C PRO A 460 17.45 -14.81 -21.65
N LEU A 461 17.17 -13.50 -21.58
CA LEU A 461 18.02 -12.41 -22.05
C LEU A 461 18.09 -11.29 -20.98
N PRO A 462 19.15 -10.46 -20.98
CA PRO A 462 19.27 -9.35 -20.02
C PRO A 462 18.11 -8.34 -20.06
N ARG A 463 17.40 -8.26 -21.21
CA ARG A 463 16.28 -7.35 -21.43
C ARG A 463 14.91 -8.02 -21.34
N LEU A 464 14.86 -9.33 -21.16
CA LEU A 464 13.62 -10.11 -21.21
C LEU A 464 13.50 -10.96 -19.95
N SER A 465 12.41 -10.78 -19.19
CA SER A 465 12.05 -11.63 -18.07
C SER A 465 10.67 -12.23 -18.32
N LEU A 466 10.53 -13.51 -18.09
CA LEU A 466 9.30 -14.29 -18.20
C LEU A 466 8.98 -14.89 -16.85
N GLN A 467 7.74 -14.74 -16.40
CA GLN A 467 7.24 -15.42 -15.21
C GLN A 467 6.10 -16.33 -15.63
N ALA A 468 6.27 -17.62 -15.44
CA ALA A 468 5.25 -18.64 -15.70
C ALA A 468 4.86 -19.31 -14.40
N GLY A 469 3.58 -19.36 -14.10
CA GLY A 469 3.05 -19.95 -12.89
C GLY A 469 1.87 -20.86 -13.17
N LEU A 470 1.75 -21.92 -12.38
CA LEU A 470 0.65 -22.86 -12.41
C LEU A 470 0.23 -23.20 -10.99
N ARG A 471 -1.07 -23.20 -10.73
CA ARG A 471 -1.65 -23.64 -9.47
C ARG A 471 -2.80 -24.58 -9.70
N LEU A 472 -2.92 -25.57 -8.83
CA LEU A 472 -4.06 -26.49 -8.72
C LEU A 472 -4.65 -26.35 -7.32
N ASP A 473 -5.92 -25.97 -7.24
CA ASP A 473 -6.70 -25.95 -6.01
C ASP A 473 -7.75 -27.04 -6.05
N HIS A 474 -7.94 -27.73 -4.91
CA HIS A 474 -9.06 -28.63 -4.67
C HIS A 474 -9.93 -28.05 -3.56
N HIS A 475 -11.15 -27.65 -3.89
CA HIS A 475 -12.13 -27.15 -2.93
C HIS A 475 -13.15 -28.23 -2.58
N ASN A 476 -13.45 -28.40 -1.29
CA ASN A 476 -14.28 -29.49 -0.78
C ASN A 476 -15.71 -29.55 -1.35
N GLN A 477 -16.27 -28.43 -1.82
CA GLN A 477 -17.63 -28.37 -2.40
C GLN A 477 -17.66 -28.13 -3.90
N TYR A 478 -16.66 -27.40 -4.46
CA TYR A 478 -16.69 -26.95 -5.83
C TYR A 478 -15.64 -27.62 -6.73
N GLY A 479 -14.88 -28.59 -6.21
CA GLY A 479 -13.94 -29.39 -7.00
C GLY A 479 -12.64 -28.69 -7.33
N ASN A 480 -12.11 -28.93 -8.52
CA ASN A 480 -10.75 -28.55 -8.91
C ASN A 480 -10.71 -27.28 -9.76
N PHE A 481 -9.70 -26.44 -9.49
CA PHE A 481 -9.41 -25.22 -10.25
C PHE A 481 -7.96 -25.22 -10.71
N LEU A 482 -7.75 -25.15 -12.02
CA LEU A 482 -6.43 -24.99 -12.63
C LEU A 482 -6.22 -23.52 -12.99
N LEU A 483 -5.16 -22.89 -12.47
CA LEU A 483 -4.92 -21.46 -12.54
C LEU A 483 -3.55 -21.16 -13.15
N PRO A 484 -3.42 -21.19 -14.47
CA PRO A 484 -2.23 -20.74 -15.18
C PRO A 484 -2.11 -19.23 -15.15
N ARG A 485 -0.87 -18.73 -15.14
CA ARG A 485 -0.51 -17.33 -15.26
C ARG A 485 0.78 -17.18 -16.05
N LEU A 486 0.83 -16.16 -16.90
CA LEU A 486 2.03 -15.77 -17.62
C LEU A 486 2.21 -14.25 -17.46
N ALA A 487 3.46 -13.83 -17.25
CA ALA A 487 3.82 -12.42 -17.27
C ALA A 487 5.16 -12.23 -17.98
N LEU A 488 5.31 -11.13 -18.68
CA LEU A 488 6.46 -10.76 -19.47
C LEU A 488 6.88 -9.34 -19.13
N LEU A 489 8.17 -9.13 -18.92
CA LEU A 489 8.82 -7.83 -18.81
C LEU A 489 9.84 -7.70 -19.93
N PHE A 490 9.75 -6.64 -20.71
CA PHE A 490 10.71 -6.27 -21.74
C PHE A 490 11.30 -4.89 -21.45
N LYS A 491 12.61 -4.84 -21.22
CA LYS A 491 13.40 -3.61 -21.03
C LYS A 491 13.88 -3.13 -22.41
N ALA A 492 13.06 -2.29 -23.09
CA ALA A 492 13.35 -1.80 -24.42
C ALA A 492 14.60 -0.90 -24.43
N SER A 493 14.74 -0.06 -23.39
CA SER A 493 15.92 0.77 -23.12
C SER A 493 16.11 0.90 -21.59
N PRO A 494 17.18 1.58 -21.13
CA PRO A 494 17.31 1.90 -19.69
C PRO A 494 16.17 2.77 -19.14
N THR A 495 15.45 3.49 -20.01
CA THR A 495 14.38 4.41 -19.66
C THR A 495 12.98 3.89 -19.99
N VAL A 496 12.86 2.84 -20.81
CA VAL A 496 11.55 2.32 -21.27
C VAL A 496 11.42 0.85 -20.94
N THR A 497 10.38 0.51 -20.22
CA THR A 497 9.99 -0.87 -19.94
C THR A 497 8.55 -1.13 -20.35
N ALA A 498 8.26 -2.35 -20.83
CA ALA A 498 6.91 -2.78 -21.14
C ALA A 498 6.61 -4.10 -20.42
N ARG A 499 5.40 -4.24 -19.92
CA ARG A 499 4.92 -5.46 -19.26
C ARG A 499 3.62 -5.92 -19.89
N LEU A 500 3.44 -7.23 -19.92
CA LEU A 500 2.19 -7.88 -20.30
C LEU A 500 1.97 -9.08 -19.40
N SER A 501 0.79 -9.21 -18.82
CA SER A 501 0.46 -10.35 -17.98
C SER A 501 -0.99 -10.78 -18.16
N GLY A 502 -1.24 -12.07 -17.96
CA GLY A 502 -2.58 -12.62 -17.99
C GLY A 502 -2.66 -13.91 -17.17
N GLY A 503 -3.87 -14.22 -16.72
CA GLY A 503 -4.10 -15.39 -15.90
C GLY A 503 -5.56 -15.69 -15.66
N LEU A 504 -5.83 -16.88 -15.16
CA LEU A 504 -7.14 -17.32 -14.73
C LEU A 504 -7.29 -17.12 -13.22
N GLY A 505 -8.52 -16.90 -12.79
CA GLY A 505 -8.89 -16.81 -11.39
C GLY A 505 -10.25 -17.45 -11.13
N TYR A 506 -10.57 -17.64 -9.86
CA TYR A 506 -11.89 -18.07 -9.42
C TYR A 506 -12.25 -17.46 -8.08
N ARG A 507 -13.55 -17.48 -7.76
CA ARG A 507 -14.08 -17.16 -6.44
C ARG A 507 -15.19 -18.15 -6.10
N VAL A 508 -15.10 -18.76 -4.94
CA VAL A 508 -16.18 -19.61 -4.44
C VAL A 508 -17.34 -18.74 -3.95
N PRO A 509 -18.59 -19.16 -4.21
CA PRO A 509 -19.76 -18.47 -3.70
C PRO A 509 -19.79 -18.43 -2.18
N VAL A 510 -20.04 -17.24 -1.62
CA VAL A 510 -20.33 -17.06 -0.20
C VAL A 510 -21.69 -16.38 -0.07
N PRO A 511 -22.54 -16.79 0.90
CA PRO A 511 -23.88 -16.24 1.01
C PRO A 511 -23.91 -14.78 1.50
N TYR A 512 -22.91 -14.32 2.23
CA TYR A 512 -22.88 -13.01 2.85
C TYR A 512 -21.78 -12.15 2.24
N ILE A 513 -22.13 -10.95 1.75
CA ILE A 513 -21.21 -9.99 1.16
C ILE A 513 -21.43 -8.59 1.75
N ASN A 514 -20.44 -7.74 1.63
CA ASN A 514 -20.38 -6.41 2.27
C ASN A 514 -21.40 -5.39 1.75
N SER A 515 -21.89 -5.56 0.55
CA SER A 515 -22.83 -4.64 -0.10
C SER A 515 -24.29 -4.86 0.32
N LEU A 516 -24.56 -5.83 1.19
CA LEU A 516 -25.90 -6.11 1.68
C LEU A 516 -26.19 -5.34 2.98
N ASP A 517 -27.43 -4.88 3.13
CA ASP A 517 -27.93 -4.38 4.40
C ASP A 517 -27.91 -5.52 5.43
N GLU A 518 -27.44 -5.24 6.63
CA GLU A 518 -27.34 -6.25 7.70
C GLU A 518 -28.71 -6.83 8.10
N ARG A 519 -29.79 -6.09 7.90
CA ARG A 519 -31.17 -6.56 8.12
C ARG A 519 -31.57 -7.68 7.18
N ASP A 520 -30.95 -7.75 6.01
CA ASP A 520 -31.22 -8.77 4.98
C ASP A 520 -30.51 -10.11 5.26
N TYR A 521 -29.48 -10.15 6.10
CA TYR A 521 -28.71 -11.36 6.34
C TYR A 521 -29.55 -12.58 6.80
N PRO A 522 -30.51 -12.43 7.74
CA PRO A 522 -31.38 -13.55 8.14
C PRO A 522 -32.30 -14.06 7.03
N LEU A 523 -32.52 -13.27 5.96
CA LEU A 523 -33.38 -13.61 4.84
C LEU A 523 -32.66 -14.45 3.77
N ILE A 524 -31.34 -14.49 3.80
CA ILE A 524 -30.51 -15.17 2.81
C ILE A 524 -30.65 -16.68 2.97
N ARG A 525 -31.14 -17.33 1.92
CA ARG A 525 -31.28 -18.78 1.83
C ARG A 525 -29.94 -19.47 1.56
N PRO A 526 -29.77 -20.73 1.99
CA PRO A 526 -28.61 -21.53 1.64
C PRO A 526 -28.37 -21.56 0.13
N LEU A 527 -27.09 -21.52 -0.26
CA LEU A 527 -26.68 -21.59 -1.66
C LEU A 527 -27.12 -22.95 -2.28
N GLN A 528 -27.86 -22.88 -3.35
CA GLN A 528 -28.33 -24.06 -4.09
C GLN A 528 -28.03 -23.93 -5.57
N ASN A 529 -27.42 -24.95 -6.18
CA ASN A 529 -27.13 -25.02 -7.62
C ASN A 529 -26.32 -23.85 -8.16
N VAL A 530 -25.51 -23.20 -7.34
CA VAL A 530 -24.63 -22.10 -7.75
C VAL A 530 -23.24 -22.64 -8.11
N ARG A 531 -22.66 -22.05 -9.14
CA ARG A 531 -21.30 -22.35 -9.63
C ARG A 531 -20.33 -21.28 -9.13
N PRO A 532 -19.06 -21.63 -8.97
CA PRO A 532 -18.01 -20.66 -8.73
C PRO A 532 -17.93 -19.63 -9.85
N GLU A 533 -17.62 -18.40 -9.47
CA GLU A 533 -17.26 -17.37 -10.43
C GLU A 533 -15.85 -17.65 -10.95
N THR A 534 -15.64 -17.51 -12.26
CA THR A 534 -14.34 -17.72 -12.91
C THR A 534 -13.91 -16.46 -13.63
N SER A 535 -12.62 -16.20 -13.71
CA SER A 535 -12.13 -15.01 -14.40
C SER A 535 -10.99 -15.29 -15.36
N LEU A 536 -10.95 -14.48 -16.41
CA LEU A 536 -9.80 -14.29 -17.29
C LEU A 536 -9.40 -12.81 -17.19
N GLY A 537 -8.18 -12.54 -16.75
CA GLY A 537 -7.61 -11.20 -16.65
C GLY A 537 -6.42 -11.00 -17.56
N LEU A 538 -6.33 -9.82 -18.19
CA LEU A 538 -5.20 -9.35 -18.99
C LEU A 538 -4.82 -7.95 -18.53
N ASN A 539 -3.52 -7.70 -18.30
CA ASN A 539 -2.99 -6.39 -17.92
C ASN A 539 -1.69 -6.14 -18.69
N GLY A 540 -1.51 -4.91 -19.13
CA GLY A 540 -0.26 -4.49 -19.77
C GLY A 540 0.05 -3.05 -19.44
N ASP A 541 1.35 -2.71 -19.43
CA ASP A 541 1.80 -1.34 -19.24
C ASP A 541 3.06 -1.03 -20.00
N VAL A 542 3.25 0.26 -20.30
CA VAL A 542 4.51 0.84 -20.75
C VAL A 542 4.88 1.93 -19.75
N ASN A 543 6.09 1.82 -19.23
CA ASN A 543 6.67 2.77 -18.29
C ASN A 543 7.87 3.48 -18.89
N TYR A 544 7.87 4.81 -18.83
CA TYR A 544 8.99 5.66 -19.18
C TYR A 544 9.51 6.35 -17.93
N GLN A 545 10.80 6.18 -17.63
CA GLN A 545 11.45 6.85 -16.52
C GLN A 545 12.72 7.53 -16.99
N HIS A 546 12.87 8.81 -16.66
CA HIS A 546 14.05 9.59 -17.02
C HIS A 546 14.46 10.51 -15.87
N THR A 547 15.78 10.61 -15.64
CA THR A 547 16.35 11.53 -14.66
C THR A 547 17.05 12.66 -15.41
N PHE A 548 16.57 13.87 -15.22
CA PHE A 548 17.18 15.08 -15.78
C PHE A 548 18.27 15.56 -14.82
N LEU A 549 19.51 15.57 -15.32
CA LEU A 549 20.68 16.10 -14.61
C LEU A 549 20.97 17.50 -15.16
N GLY A 550 20.87 18.54 -14.37
CA GLY A 550 21.19 19.87 -14.89
C GLY A 550 20.79 21.06 -14.02
N LEU A 551 20.12 20.81 -12.93
CA LEU A 551 19.81 21.76 -11.90
C LEU A 551 20.49 21.36 -10.60
N ASP A 552 20.36 22.13 -9.54
CA ASP A 552 20.99 21.84 -8.25
C ASP A 552 20.56 20.46 -7.69
N GLU A 553 19.37 20.00 -8.07
CA GLU A 553 18.81 18.69 -7.71
C GLU A 553 18.36 17.91 -8.97
N PRO A 554 18.50 16.57 -9.01
CA PRO A 554 18.02 15.75 -10.11
C PRO A 554 16.48 15.68 -10.08
N ILE A 555 15.86 15.84 -11.26
CA ILE A 555 14.42 15.67 -11.45
C ILE A 555 14.14 14.32 -12.07
N VAL A 556 13.36 13.50 -11.39
CA VAL A 556 12.91 12.20 -11.90
C VAL A 556 11.50 12.32 -12.45
N LEU A 557 11.36 12.08 -13.76
CA LEU A 557 10.06 11.94 -14.43
C LEU A 557 9.75 10.46 -14.59
N ASN A 558 8.58 10.03 -14.13
CA ASN A 558 8.03 8.71 -14.42
C ASN A 558 6.65 8.86 -15.07
N VAL A 559 6.46 8.27 -16.26
CA VAL A 559 5.19 8.22 -16.98
C VAL A 559 4.83 6.76 -17.21
N ASN A 560 3.66 6.37 -16.78
CA ASN A 560 3.14 5.02 -17.02
C ASN A 560 1.79 5.08 -17.72
N GLN A 561 1.65 4.26 -18.76
CA GLN A 561 0.40 4.00 -19.43
C GLN A 561 0.08 2.53 -19.32
N SER A 562 -1.05 2.18 -18.71
CA SER A 562 -1.49 0.80 -18.59
C SER A 562 -2.89 0.59 -19.18
N PHE A 563 -3.18 -0.66 -19.50
CA PHE A 563 -4.50 -1.13 -19.88
C PHE A 563 -4.84 -2.41 -19.13
N PHE A 564 -6.13 -2.62 -18.93
CA PHE A 564 -6.66 -3.84 -18.30
C PHE A 564 -7.92 -4.33 -18.98
N TYR A 565 -8.11 -5.65 -18.90
CA TYR A 565 -9.34 -6.33 -19.28
C TYR A 565 -9.58 -7.51 -18.35
N THR A 566 -10.78 -7.58 -17.76
CA THR A 566 -11.20 -8.73 -16.96
C THR A 566 -12.58 -9.17 -17.38
N ARG A 567 -12.75 -10.47 -17.63
CA ARG A 567 -14.03 -11.12 -17.89
C ARG A 567 -14.33 -12.08 -16.73
N LEU A 568 -15.45 -11.85 -16.07
CA LEU A 568 -15.94 -12.69 -14.98
C LEU A 568 -17.11 -13.54 -15.50
N GLY A 569 -16.92 -14.84 -15.52
CA GLY A 569 -17.95 -15.82 -15.86
C GLY A 569 -18.73 -16.26 -14.62
N ASN A 570 -20.00 -16.63 -14.84
CA ASN A 570 -20.93 -17.07 -13.80
C ASN A 570 -21.09 -16.09 -12.63
N PRO A 571 -21.19 -14.75 -12.86
CA PRO A 571 -21.30 -13.82 -11.75
C PRO A 571 -22.53 -14.14 -10.89
N LEU A 572 -22.38 -14.00 -9.57
CA LEU A 572 -23.48 -14.22 -8.64
C LEU A 572 -24.34 -12.96 -8.52
N VAL A 573 -25.64 -13.15 -8.63
CA VAL A 573 -26.65 -12.12 -8.44
C VAL A 573 -27.66 -12.56 -7.39
N LEU A 574 -28.10 -11.60 -6.58
CA LEU A 574 -29.09 -11.81 -5.53
C LEU A 574 -30.48 -11.51 -6.07
N ASN A 575 -31.41 -12.40 -5.84
CA ASN A 575 -32.82 -12.26 -6.18
C ASN A 575 -33.70 -12.22 -4.95
N GLY A 576 -34.76 -11.46 -5.03
CA GLY A 576 -35.72 -11.24 -3.95
C GLY A 576 -35.77 -9.77 -3.54
N ALA A 577 -36.69 -9.42 -2.68
CA ALA A 577 -36.82 -8.11 -2.09
C ALA A 577 -36.45 -8.21 -0.60
N GLY A 578 -35.36 -7.57 -0.20
CA GLY A 578 -34.94 -7.43 1.19
C GLY A 578 -35.79 -6.43 1.97
N PHE A 579 -35.32 -6.04 3.17
CA PHE A 579 -35.97 -5.04 4.01
C PHE A 579 -36.12 -3.66 3.36
N ALA A 580 -35.32 -3.39 2.33
CA ALA A 580 -35.48 -2.20 1.49
C ALA A 580 -36.76 -2.21 0.62
N GLY A 581 -37.49 -3.34 0.57
CA GLY A 581 -38.73 -3.46 -0.21
C GLY A 581 -39.95 -2.89 0.54
N PRO A 582 -40.89 -2.25 -0.19
CA PRO A 582 -42.04 -1.59 0.43
C PRO A 582 -43.08 -2.53 1.06
N PHE A 583 -42.98 -3.86 0.89
CA PHE A 583 -44.05 -4.82 1.26
C PHE A 583 -43.59 -6.05 2.05
N GLY A 584 -42.58 -5.90 2.90
CA GLY A 584 -42.15 -6.98 3.78
C GLY A 584 -40.98 -7.80 3.21
N ALA A 585 -40.25 -8.39 4.13
CA ALA A 585 -39.04 -9.15 3.82
C ALA A 585 -39.37 -10.49 3.16
N ASN A 586 -38.94 -10.70 1.93
CA ASN A 586 -38.96 -11.99 1.26
C ASN A 586 -37.61 -12.69 1.37
N ASP A 587 -37.61 -14.00 1.19
CA ASP A 587 -36.38 -14.77 1.14
C ASP A 587 -35.48 -14.31 -0.01
N LEU A 588 -34.21 -14.13 0.30
CA LEU A 588 -33.16 -13.77 -0.66
C LEU A 588 -32.42 -15.01 -1.13
N THR A 589 -32.27 -15.17 -2.43
CA THR A 589 -31.61 -16.31 -3.05
C THR A 589 -30.53 -15.89 -4.03
N TRP A 590 -29.41 -16.61 -4.01
CA TRP A 590 -28.34 -16.42 -4.95
C TRP A 590 -28.50 -17.30 -6.20
N GLN A 591 -28.19 -16.74 -7.36
CA GLN A 591 -28.10 -17.48 -8.62
C GLN A 591 -26.93 -16.97 -9.48
N ASN A 592 -26.43 -17.81 -10.39
CA ASN A 592 -25.49 -17.35 -11.39
C ASN A 592 -26.23 -16.63 -12.53
N ALA A 593 -25.72 -15.49 -12.93
CA ALA A 593 -26.22 -14.79 -14.11
C ALA A 593 -25.90 -15.54 -15.40
N ALA A 594 -26.76 -15.38 -16.41
CA ALA A 594 -26.65 -16.09 -17.68
C ALA A 594 -25.51 -15.57 -18.58
N ALA A 595 -25.04 -14.34 -18.35
CA ALA A 595 -23.98 -13.70 -19.13
C ALA A 595 -22.90 -13.12 -18.22
N PRO A 596 -21.68 -12.90 -18.72
CA PRO A 596 -20.56 -12.45 -17.89
C PRO A 596 -20.67 -10.99 -17.45
N LEU A 597 -19.85 -10.64 -16.47
CA LEU A 597 -19.46 -9.28 -16.17
C LEU A 597 -18.10 -9.02 -16.81
N THR A 598 -17.93 -7.85 -17.43
CA THR A 598 -16.66 -7.44 -18.03
C THR A 598 -16.24 -6.07 -17.51
N THR A 599 -14.94 -5.88 -17.29
CA THR A 599 -14.35 -4.58 -17.04
C THR A 599 -13.12 -4.40 -17.92
N ARG A 600 -12.94 -3.19 -18.44
CA ARG A 600 -11.78 -2.80 -19.24
C ARG A 600 -11.50 -1.33 -19.06
N GLY A 601 -10.26 -0.95 -19.22
CA GLY A 601 -9.91 0.45 -19.08
C GLY A 601 -8.46 0.75 -19.36
N LEU A 602 -8.16 2.04 -19.15
CA LEU A 602 -6.83 2.63 -19.29
C LEU A 602 -6.50 3.38 -18.01
N GLU A 603 -5.26 3.28 -17.57
CA GLU A 603 -4.73 4.05 -16.45
C GLU A 603 -3.47 4.78 -16.94
N THR A 604 -3.40 6.08 -16.72
CA THR A 604 -2.23 6.90 -17.00
C THR A 604 -1.80 7.59 -15.73
N TYR A 605 -0.52 7.56 -15.41
CA TYR A 605 -0.02 8.48 -14.40
C TYR A 605 1.31 9.12 -14.83
N VAL A 606 1.53 10.32 -14.31
CA VAL A 606 2.76 11.08 -14.41
C VAL A 606 3.21 11.43 -13.00
N ARG A 607 4.43 11.07 -12.66
CA ARG A 607 5.07 11.41 -11.37
C ARG A 607 6.34 12.20 -11.68
N LEU A 608 6.41 13.39 -11.10
CA LEU A 608 7.61 14.25 -11.10
C LEU A 608 8.11 14.34 -9.67
N ARG A 609 9.37 14.02 -9.45
CA ARG A 609 10.01 14.13 -8.14
C ARG A 609 11.31 14.92 -8.27
N ALA A 610 11.46 15.92 -7.40
CA ALA A 610 12.68 16.70 -7.24
C ALA A 610 12.94 16.83 -5.75
N ASP A 611 13.97 16.14 -5.23
CA ASP A 611 14.22 15.99 -3.80
C ASP A 611 12.97 15.45 -3.07
N GLU A 612 12.43 16.15 -2.09
CA GLU A 612 11.20 15.79 -1.36
C GLU A 612 9.94 16.48 -1.92
N THR A 613 10.08 17.23 -3.01
CA THR A 613 8.94 17.80 -3.74
C THR A 613 8.44 16.81 -4.78
N GLU A 614 7.15 16.50 -4.70
CA GLU A 614 6.52 15.54 -5.59
C GLU A 614 5.23 16.10 -6.22
N LEU A 615 5.03 15.78 -7.50
CA LEU A 615 3.76 15.97 -8.20
C LEU A 615 3.35 14.64 -8.82
N TYR A 616 2.18 14.15 -8.44
CA TYR A 616 1.52 13.01 -9.03
C TYR A 616 0.25 13.44 -9.76
N LEU A 617 0.07 13.00 -11.00
CA LEU A 617 -1.13 13.20 -11.81
C LEU A 617 -1.61 11.84 -12.31
N GLY A 618 -2.84 11.48 -12.01
CA GLY A 618 -3.46 10.20 -12.39
C GLY A 618 -4.75 10.40 -13.18
N TYR A 619 -4.94 9.60 -14.21
CA TYR A 619 -6.20 9.49 -14.95
C TYR A 619 -6.58 8.04 -15.17
N VAL A 620 -7.84 7.73 -14.96
CA VAL A 620 -8.39 6.38 -15.18
C VAL A 620 -9.68 6.47 -15.98
N PHE A 621 -9.75 5.65 -17.02
CA PHE A 621 -10.99 5.34 -17.73
C PHE A 621 -11.38 3.89 -17.46
N THR A 622 -12.62 3.65 -17.02
CA THR A 622 -13.17 2.33 -16.73
C THR A 622 -14.51 2.13 -17.42
N ASP A 623 -14.63 1.06 -18.20
CA ASP A 623 -15.91 0.58 -18.78
C ASP A 623 -16.21 -0.79 -18.16
N ALA A 624 -17.04 -0.81 -17.13
CA ALA A 624 -17.47 -2.00 -16.43
C ALA A 624 -18.94 -2.31 -16.74
N ARG A 625 -19.23 -3.55 -17.19
CA ARG A 625 -20.56 -3.91 -17.71
C ARG A 625 -21.06 -5.25 -17.18
N ARG A 626 -22.31 -5.26 -16.77
CA ARG A 626 -23.14 -6.44 -16.47
C ARG A 626 -23.82 -6.86 -17.76
N GLN A 627 -23.26 -7.83 -18.51
CA GLN A 627 -23.85 -8.24 -19.79
C GLN A 627 -25.17 -9.02 -19.63
N TYR A 628 -25.47 -9.45 -18.41
CA TYR A 628 -26.70 -10.15 -18.06
C TYR A 628 -27.89 -9.21 -17.78
N ASP A 629 -27.65 -7.93 -17.58
CA ASP A 629 -28.68 -6.92 -17.33
C ASP A 629 -28.77 -5.98 -18.54
N ILE A 630 -29.61 -6.33 -19.50
CA ILE A 630 -29.69 -5.61 -20.77
C ILE A 630 -30.21 -4.17 -20.56
N ALA A 631 -31.08 -3.95 -19.59
CA ALA A 631 -31.66 -2.64 -19.30
C ALA A 631 -30.63 -1.72 -18.62
N ASN A 632 -29.81 -2.27 -17.71
CA ASN A 632 -28.87 -1.52 -16.86
C ASN A 632 -27.46 -2.13 -16.97
N GLN A 633 -26.87 -2.06 -18.18
CA GLN A 633 -25.60 -2.74 -18.47
C GLN A 633 -24.39 -2.24 -17.66
N HIS A 634 -24.40 -0.99 -17.23
CA HIS A 634 -23.26 -0.46 -16.47
C HIS A 634 -23.21 -1.06 -15.07
N LEU A 635 -22.00 -1.40 -14.62
CA LEU A 635 -21.79 -1.86 -13.26
C LEU A 635 -22.01 -0.69 -12.29
N PRO A 636 -22.87 -0.84 -11.26
CA PRO A 636 -23.17 0.23 -10.34
C PRO A 636 -21.92 0.73 -9.60
N LEU A 637 -21.88 2.04 -9.34
CA LEU A 637 -20.89 2.74 -8.56
C LEU A 637 -19.45 2.63 -9.10
N ALA A 638 -19.27 2.17 -10.34
CA ALA A 638 -17.99 2.22 -11.03
C ALA A 638 -17.87 3.54 -11.80
N ALA A 639 -17.00 4.43 -11.31
CA ALA A 639 -16.76 5.71 -11.95
C ALA A 639 -16.12 5.50 -13.33
N ARG A 640 -16.73 6.08 -14.38
CA ARG A 640 -16.23 5.92 -15.75
C ARG A 640 -14.93 6.66 -15.99
N HIS A 641 -14.78 7.82 -15.37
CA HIS A 641 -13.58 8.64 -15.43
C HIS A 641 -13.18 9.03 -14.00
N LYS A 642 -11.92 8.92 -13.67
CA LYS A 642 -11.35 9.43 -12.43
C LYS A 642 -10.08 10.19 -12.75
N PHE A 643 -9.92 11.38 -12.16
CA PHE A 643 -8.70 12.18 -12.17
C PHE A 643 -8.22 12.32 -10.72
N ALA A 644 -6.93 12.30 -10.52
CA ALA A 644 -6.30 12.58 -9.25
C ALA A 644 -5.04 13.43 -9.49
N ALA A 645 -4.82 14.39 -8.63
CA ALA A 645 -3.61 15.22 -8.60
C ALA A 645 -3.18 15.36 -7.14
N VAL A 646 -1.94 15.00 -6.84
CA VAL A 646 -1.33 15.14 -5.52
C VAL A 646 -0.04 15.93 -5.69
N GLY A 647 0.09 17.01 -4.96
CA GLY A 647 1.30 17.83 -4.92
C GLY A 647 1.77 17.98 -3.49
N LEU A 648 3.03 17.63 -3.24
CA LEU A 648 3.71 17.85 -1.98
C LEU A 648 4.90 18.77 -2.24
N VAL A 649 5.00 19.84 -1.46
CA VAL A 649 6.10 20.80 -1.53
C VAL A 649 6.75 20.94 -0.16
N GLU A 650 8.04 20.69 -0.12
CA GLU A 650 8.85 20.96 1.05
C GLU A 650 9.47 22.36 0.96
N PHE A 651 9.04 23.28 1.82
CA PHE A 651 9.57 24.64 1.87
C PHE A 651 10.86 24.73 2.65
N THR A 652 10.99 23.89 3.66
CA THR A 652 12.17 23.77 4.50
C THR A 652 12.19 22.36 5.10
N ASP A 653 13.35 21.90 5.59
CA ASP A 653 13.50 20.62 6.33
C ASP A 653 12.47 20.43 7.48
N LYS A 654 11.73 21.48 7.83
CA LYS A 654 10.76 21.46 8.94
C LYS A 654 9.33 21.66 8.51
N PHE A 655 9.10 22.27 7.35
CA PHE A 655 7.77 22.67 6.95
C PHE A 655 7.46 22.23 5.52
N SER A 656 6.39 21.44 5.37
CA SER A 656 5.86 21.01 4.07
C SER A 656 4.36 21.25 3.99
N ALA A 657 3.86 21.39 2.76
CA ALA A 657 2.44 21.50 2.47
C ALA A 657 2.06 20.59 1.31
N GLY A 658 0.91 19.99 1.41
CA GLY A 658 0.30 19.12 0.40
C GLY A 658 -1.03 19.66 -0.09
N LEU A 659 -1.31 19.42 -1.37
CA LEU A 659 -2.59 19.65 -2.00
C LEU A 659 -3.00 18.40 -2.77
N GLU A 660 -4.18 17.90 -2.49
CA GLU A 660 -4.80 16.83 -3.24
C GLU A 660 -6.07 17.35 -3.92
N ALA A 661 -6.28 16.92 -5.14
CA ALA A 661 -7.49 17.20 -5.88
C ALA A 661 -7.90 15.97 -6.68
N SER A 662 -9.15 15.60 -6.62
CA SER A 662 -9.67 14.48 -7.41
C SER A 662 -11.03 14.86 -8.01
N TYR A 663 -11.31 14.23 -9.16
CA TYR A 663 -12.62 14.29 -9.80
C TYR A 663 -13.09 12.88 -10.08
N ILE A 664 -14.17 12.49 -9.44
CA ILE A 664 -14.87 11.25 -9.70
C ILE A 664 -15.97 11.55 -10.71
N GLY A 665 -15.87 10.97 -11.91
CA GLY A 665 -16.82 11.14 -12.98
C GLY A 665 -18.17 10.52 -12.65
N GLN A 666 -19.12 10.62 -13.59
CA GLN A 666 -20.44 10.03 -13.44
C GLN A 666 -20.38 8.55 -13.13
N GLN A 667 -21.31 8.10 -12.30
CA GLN A 667 -21.51 6.71 -11.90
C GLN A 667 -22.96 6.30 -12.23
N TYR A 668 -23.18 5.00 -12.42
CA TYR A 668 -24.52 4.44 -12.57
C TYR A 668 -24.97 3.81 -11.26
N LEU A 669 -26.22 3.95 -10.92
CA LEU A 669 -26.84 3.29 -9.77
C LEU A 669 -27.44 1.95 -10.19
N SER A 670 -27.81 1.11 -9.21
CA SER A 670 -28.35 -0.23 -9.47
C SER A 670 -29.66 -0.18 -10.26
N ASP A 671 -30.45 0.87 -10.12
CA ASP A 671 -31.70 1.13 -10.83
C ASP A 671 -31.52 1.76 -12.22
N GLY A 672 -30.27 2.01 -12.63
CA GLY A 672 -29.92 2.61 -13.92
C GLY A 672 -29.87 4.14 -13.94
N ARG A 673 -30.25 4.83 -12.85
CA ARG A 673 -30.06 6.27 -12.71
C ARG A 673 -28.57 6.61 -12.79
N VAL A 674 -28.27 7.84 -13.20
CA VAL A 674 -26.93 8.36 -13.32
C VAL A 674 -26.66 9.35 -12.19
N ALA A 675 -25.71 9.02 -11.33
CA ALA A 675 -25.18 9.94 -10.35
C ALA A 675 -24.15 10.88 -11.01
N PRO A 676 -24.21 12.20 -10.75
CA PRO A 676 -23.30 13.19 -11.36
C PRO A 676 -21.88 13.01 -10.86
N GLY A 677 -20.92 13.42 -11.68
CA GLY A 677 -19.52 13.52 -11.23
C GLY A 677 -19.31 14.65 -10.22
N TYR A 678 -18.28 14.52 -9.40
CA TYR A 678 -17.98 15.48 -8.34
C TYR A 678 -16.48 15.63 -8.09
N PRO A 679 -16.06 16.86 -7.69
CA PRO A 679 -14.70 17.12 -7.25
C PRO A 679 -14.55 16.89 -5.74
N LEU A 680 -13.35 16.46 -5.33
CA LEU A 680 -12.88 16.47 -3.95
C LEU A 680 -11.54 17.20 -3.91
N ALA A 681 -11.25 17.88 -2.80
CA ALA A 681 -9.97 18.50 -2.56
C ALA A 681 -9.58 18.34 -1.09
N ALA A 682 -8.29 18.11 -0.82
CA ALA A 682 -7.72 18.09 0.50
C ALA A 682 -6.48 18.96 0.57
N VAL A 683 -6.18 19.48 1.76
CA VAL A 683 -5.02 20.32 2.05
C VAL A 683 -4.31 19.82 3.30
N LEU A 684 -2.99 19.83 3.25
CA LEU A 684 -2.13 19.36 4.33
C LEU A 684 -1.10 20.42 4.67
N LEU A 685 -0.86 20.66 5.96
CA LEU A 685 0.27 21.40 6.47
C LEU A 685 0.99 20.55 7.51
N ARG A 686 2.30 20.37 7.36
CA ARG A 686 3.11 19.54 8.24
C ARG A 686 4.30 20.32 8.78
N TYR A 687 4.53 20.18 10.07
CA TYR A 687 5.66 20.80 10.76
C TYR A 687 6.43 19.78 11.59
N HIS A 688 7.74 19.67 11.33
CA HIS A 688 8.66 18.80 12.05
C HIS A 688 9.44 19.57 13.10
N ALA A 689 9.34 19.15 14.36
CA ALA A 689 10.07 19.71 15.51
C ALA A 689 10.89 18.62 16.21
N GLY A 690 11.99 18.20 15.57
CA GLY A 690 12.80 17.07 16.05
C GLY A 690 12.01 15.75 16.01
N PRO A 691 11.76 15.09 17.16
CA PRO A 691 11.01 13.83 17.19
C PRO A 691 9.48 14.02 17.04
N LEU A 692 8.98 15.25 17.04
CA LEU A 692 7.57 15.58 16.97
C LEU A 692 7.19 16.03 15.56
N THR A 693 6.08 15.52 15.03
CA THR A 693 5.45 15.96 13.79
C THR A 693 4.05 16.43 14.11
N LEU A 694 3.75 17.68 13.80
CA LEU A 694 2.41 18.25 13.84
C LEU A 694 1.84 18.29 12.43
N VAL A 695 0.61 17.82 12.26
CA VAL A 695 -0.12 17.85 11.00
C VAL A 695 -1.46 18.53 11.20
N LEU A 696 -1.77 19.49 10.32
CA LEU A 696 -3.09 20.06 10.14
C LEU A 696 -3.58 19.62 8.77
N ASN A 697 -4.70 18.91 8.73
CA ASN A 697 -5.25 18.39 7.49
C ASN A 697 -6.71 18.81 7.34
N GLY A 698 -7.14 19.08 6.11
CA GLY A 698 -8.52 19.33 5.73
C GLY A 698 -8.91 18.47 4.55
N GLU A 699 -9.84 17.55 4.74
CA GLU A 699 -10.38 16.70 3.70
C GLU A 699 -11.70 17.24 3.17
N ASN A 700 -11.99 16.95 1.91
CA ASN A 700 -13.20 17.41 1.23
C ASN A 700 -13.49 18.90 1.53
N VAL A 701 -12.46 19.75 1.41
CA VAL A 701 -12.58 21.19 1.76
C VAL A 701 -13.63 21.91 0.92
N LEU A 702 -14.00 21.35 -0.24
CA LEU A 702 -15.09 21.84 -1.08
C LEU A 702 -16.48 21.51 -0.48
N ASP A 703 -16.55 20.69 0.55
CA ASP A 703 -17.78 20.28 1.25
C ASP A 703 -18.81 19.63 0.31
N TYR A 704 -18.33 18.81 -0.64
CA TYR A 704 -19.25 18.07 -1.50
C TYR A 704 -19.92 16.95 -0.70
N ARG A 705 -21.26 16.88 -0.77
CA ARG A 705 -22.05 15.86 -0.09
C ARG A 705 -23.17 15.37 -0.98
N GLN A 706 -23.42 14.04 -0.98
CA GLN A 706 -24.58 13.45 -1.65
C GLN A 706 -25.88 14.04 -1.13
N THR A 707 -25.98 14.20 0.19
CA THR A 707 -27.18 14.71 0.89
C THR A 707 -27.62 16.12 0.44
N ARG A 708 -26.75 16.90 -0.20
CA ARG A 708 -27.14 18.18 -0.84
C ARG A 708 -27.84 17.98 -2.20
N ARG A 709 -27.87 16.78 -2.75
CA ARG A 709 -28.46 16.47 -4.05
C ARG A 709 -29.69 15.60 -3.94
N GLU A 710 -29.64 14.63 -3.04
CA GLU A 710 -30.75 13.70 -2.79
C GLU A 710 -30.67 13.22 -1.32
N SER A 711 -31.81 12.87 -0.75
CA SER A 711 -31.85 12.27 0.59
C SER A 711 -31.26 10.86 0.53
N VAL A 712 -30.37 10.56 1.47
CA VAL A 712 -29.80 9.22 1.67
C VAL A 712 -30.78 8.34 2.44
N VAL A 713 -31.57 8.92 3.32
CA VAL A 713 -32.57 8.23 4.14
C VAL A 713 -33.96 8.51 3.62
N GLN A 714 -34.73 7.46 3.36
CA GLN A 714 -36.10 7.52 2.84
C GLN A 714 -37.03 6.64 3.70
N GLY A 715 -38.32 6.91 3.64
CA GLY A 715 -39.33 6.17 4.37
C GLY A 715 -39.48 6.59 5.84
N PRO A 716 -40.22 5.81 6.64
CA PRO A 716 -40.52 6.17 8.02
C PRO A 716 -39.31 5.95 8.94
N PRO A 717 -39.15 6.75 10.02
CA PRO A 717 -38.06 6.63 10.98
C PRO A 717 -37.90 5.24 11.63
N GLY A 718 -38.96 4.46 11.68
CA GLY A 718 -38.93 3.11 12.24
C GLY A 718 -38.47 2.01 11.26
N ASN A 719 -38.53 2.29 9.96
CA ASN A 719 -38.05 1.35 8.91
C ASN A 719 -37.51 2.14 7.70
N PRO A 720 -36.38 2.78 7.85
CA PRO A 720 -35.78 3.58 6.78
C PRO A 720 -35.28 2.70 5.63
N VAL A 721 -35.30 3.25 4.42
CA VAL A 721 -34.66 2.71 3.22
C VAL A 721 -33.49 3.63 2.89
N PHE A 722 -32.32 3.05 2.63
CA PHE A 722 -31.12 3.82 2.32
C PHE A 722 -30.84 3.81 0.84
N SER A 723 -30.56 5.00 0.28
CA SER A 723 -30.07 5.15 -1.09
C SER A 723 -28.63 4.65 -1.22
N GLU A 724 -28.24 4.21 -2.43
CA GLU A 724 -26.86 3.88 -2.73
C GLU A 724 -25.97 5.11 -2.52
N LEU A 725 -24.83 4.91 -1.81
CA LEU A 725 -23.86 5.97 -1.57
C LEU A 725 -22.92 6.10 -2.76
N TRP A 726 -23.06 7.16 -3.55
CA TRP A 726 -22.21 7.46 -4.70
C TRP A 726 -21.23 8.61 -4.46
N ALA A 727 -21.40 9.38 -3.37
CA ALA A 727 -20.51 10.45 -2.93
C ALA A 727 -20.43 10.49 -1.40
N PRO A 728 -19.48 11.24 -0.81
CA PRO A 728 -19.39 11.41 0.65
C PRO A 728 -20.66 11.98 1.26
N VAL A 729 -20.96 11.60 2.50
CA VAL A 729 -22.06 12.13 3.32
C VAL A 729 -21.56 13.02 4.45
N GLU A 730 -20.35 12.77 4.96
CA GLU A 730 -19.74 13.45 6.09
C GLU A 730 -19.31 14.91 5.82
N GLY A 731 -19.18 15.31 4.55
CA GLY A 731 -18.77 16.66 4.16
C GLY A 731 -17.29 16.95 4.48
N ARG A 732 -16.97 18.22 4.77
CA ARG A 732 -15.58 18.62 5.07
C ARG A 732 -15.16 18.19 6.46
N VAL A 733 -13.94 17.69 6.56
CA VAL A 733 -13.35 17.22 7.83
C VAL A 733 -11.99 17.92 8.01
N PHE A 734 -11.79 18.52 9.16
CA PHE A 734 -10.48 19.00 9.58
C PHE A 734 -9.97 18.16 10.74
N ASN A 735 -8.68 17.89 10.75
CA ASN A 735 -8.02 17.18 11.84
C ASN A 735 -6.69 17.81 12.23
N VAL A 736 -6.34 17.59 13.48
CA VAL A 736 -5.02 17.89 14.06
C VAL A 736 -4.43 16.58 14.52
N SER A 737 -3.23 16.27 14.03
CA SER A 737 -2.49 15.09 14.42
C SER A 737 -1.14 15.45 15.00
N LEU A 738 -0.76 14.80 16.07
CA LEU A 738 0.55 14.92 16.71
C LEU A 738 1.17 13.52 16.76
N THR A 739 2.32 13.36 16.11
CA THR A 739 3.07 12.10 16.10
C THR A 739 4.44 12.34 16.72
N TRP A 740 4.77 11.54 17.74
CA TRP A 740 6.09 11.46 18.32
C TRP A 740 6.77 10.20 17.83
N ARG A 741 7.99 10.35 17.28
CA ARG A 741 8.83 9.22 16.85
C ARG A 741 10.20 9.32 17.50
N TRP A 742 10.63 8.23 18.10
CA TRP A 742 11.95 8.11 18.64
C TRP A 742 12.66 6.94 17.96
N ALA A 743 13.62 7.26 17.12
CA ALA A 743 14.57 6.30 16.57
C ALA A 743 15.95 6.72 17.04
N ARG A 744 16.68 5.84 17.66
CA ARG A 744 18.09 6.11 17.99
C ARG A 744 18.87 5.97 16.69
N SER A 745 19.39 7.10 16.18
CA SER A 745 20.29 7.16 15.01
C SER A 745 21.60 6.40 15.28
#